data_d48a42af81e1ead20f32444d8e77c2b0
#
_entry.id   d48a42af81e1ead20f32444d8e77c2b0
#
_cell.length_a   1.000
_cell.length_b   1.000
_cell.length_c   1.000
_cell.angle_alpha   90.00
_cell.angle_beta   90.00
_cell.angle_gamma   90.00
#
_symmetry.space_group_name_H-M   'P 1'
#
loop_
_entity.id
_entity.type
_entity.pdbx_description
1 polymer ?
#
loop_
_entity_poly.entity_id
_entity_poly.type
_entity_poly.pdbx_seq_one_letter_code
_entity_poly.pdbx_strand_id
1 'polypeptide(L)'
;MHRNVHGSENLFSYYEYMEYRNQNHVFSGLLSYAPFVEVTLGGERSRQLLGTLASCNYFDVLGVRPVLGRTFIESDCAQTGNGAVVVLSDEMWRNAFAADPAVLGRTVSLNRVPLTIIGVTPRGFEGTEATPSTFWTPLTMQPVIYPGRVEQGDMLADDNLSWLQLMGRVRGDFSNKQVLADLRVIAARLDGRHPGFDTKIAVANSTLFVRPEEHHLMIGGGVVILCAVGLVLLIACANVASLLLARAAARRREIAIRLATGARRGRLVRQLLTESLLLALLGGVAGSLLAFWSFDRILKFTLLHLPEDLPTLNLTIAPDLRVLAYILVLTLLAAIAFGLAPAFEASRMDLSTQLKDEGADLQGNQPLGALLRRSLVGLQIAVSMVLLLTAGLLLRGLYRAQTIDPGFSLENITAVSSDLAGQGYSGERAAAFRSELINRLSALPGVEDVAQASVFPLGNSHQVTQGSIPGHEGGRRVELNAVSRNFFATMAIPIVRGRTFSNAEVQTDAKVVIVTEAAARLFWPGEDPVGQRLMIYNPVYEVIGVAKDAQVSHLGEAHPNYLYLPAGGDKLAQLHLLVRTAGAGASLKEMRSAVRELDPQLSADVVRLEDYLEFWRAPARVAAGFSAALGMLALLLASAGVYGTVSFAVSRRIREIGIRMALGADGQDVLHLILRQAMRPVLIGAAVGITVCAGVSWVLSNILFGLSSLDPIAFFAIPAFLLAVALLASYVPARRACRVDPMVALRYE
;
A
#
# COMPACT_ATOMS: atom_id res chain seq x y z
N MET A 1 17.93 10.80 -7.51
CA MET A 1 17.77 12.26 -7.67
C MET A 1 16.33 12.55 -8.03
N HIS A 2 15.80 13.67 -7.60
CA HIS A 2 14.42 14.05 -7.84
C HIS A 2 14.40 15.52 -8.21
N ARG A 3 13.52 15.87 -9.12
CA ARG A 3 13.35 17.23 -9.63
C ARG A 3 11.86 17.58 -9.58
N ASN A 4 11.55 18.82 -9.29
CA ASN A 4 10.23 19.40 -9.46
C ASN A 4 10.37 20.66 -10.31
N VAL A 5 9.74 20.66 -11.48
CA VAL A 5 9.65 21.80 -12.39
C VAL A 5 8.20 22.01 -12.71
N HIS A 6 7.59 23.08 -12.22
CA HIS A 6 6.19 23.43 -12.47
C HIS A 6 5.18 22.28 -12.30
N GLY A 7 5.41 21.40 -11.31
CA GLY A 7 4.53 20.27 -11.02
C GLY A 7 4.77 19.00 -11.88
N SER A 8 5.77 18.99 -12.74
CA SER A 8 6.29 17.79 -13.39
C SER A 8 7.29 17.13 -12.44
N GLU A 9 6.94 15.94 -11.95
CA GLU A 9 7.65 15.32 -10.81
C GLU A 9 8.63 14.27 -11.29
N ASN A 10 9.89 14.37 -10.79
CA ASN A 10 10.85 13.27 -10.65
C ASN A 10 11.52 12.68 -11.88
N LEU A 11 11.22 13.12 -13.08
CA LEU A 11 11.85 12.61 -14.29
C LEU A 11 12.78 13.67 -14.90
N PHE A 12 13.77 13.20 -15.64
CA PHE A 12 14.77 14.01 -16.32
C PHE A 12 14.75 13.74 -17.81
N SER A 13 15.11 14.72 -18.63
CA SER A 13 15.37 14.50 -20.04
C SER A 13 16.74 13.82 -20.24
N TYR A 14 16.95 13.26 -21.41
CA TYR A 14 18.25 12.65 -21.74
C TYR A 14 19.36 13.69 -21.77
N TYR A 15 19.06 14.90 -22.26
CA TYR A 15 19.99 16.03 -22.25
C TYR A 15 20.41 16.40 -20.81
N GLU A 16 19.45 16.53 -19.90
CA GLU A 16 19.75 16.81 -18.49
C GLU A 16 20.59 15.69 -17.84
N TYR A 17 20.28 14.42 -18.10
CA TYR A 17 21.11 13.32 -17.63
C TYR A 17 22.57 13.47 -18.07
N MET A 18 22.80 13.80 -19.35
CA MET A 18 24.17 13.99 -19.87
C MET A 18 24.88 15.17 -19.20
N GLU A 19 24.18 16.29 -18.98
CA GLU A 19 24.73 17.45 -18.28
C GLU A 19 25.08 17.11 -16.82
N TYR A 20 24.17 16.46 -16.07
CA TYR A 20 24.45 16.03 -14.72
C TYR A 20 25.58 15.00 -14.65
N ARG A 21 25.62 14.06 -15.59
CA ARG A 21 26.68 13.05 -15.65
C ARG A 21 28.04 13.68 -15.87
N ASN A 22 28.13 14.64 -16.77
CA ASN A 22 29.42 15.23 -17.19
C ASN A 22 29.94 16.30 -16.23
N GLN A 23 29.04 16.99 -15.50
CA GLN A 23 29.42 18.16 -14.70
C GLN A 23 29.45 17.90 -13.20
N ASN A 24 28.90 16.78 -12.69
CA ASN A 24 28.93 16.49 -11.27
C ASN A 24 30.33 16.11 -10.79
N HIS A 25 30.65 16.47 -9.55
CA HIS A 25 31.90 16.14 -8.88
C HIS A 25 31.71 15.16 -7.71
N VAL A 26 30.47 14.92 -7.33
CA VAL A 26 30.07 14.22 -6.07
C VAL A 26 29.77 12.74 -6.26
N PHE A 27 29.51 12.30 -7.52
CA PHE A 27 29.27 10.89 -7.80
C PHE A 27 30.50 10.20 -8.36
N SER A 28 30.71 8.95 -8.00
CA SER A 28 31.68 8.07 -8.66
C SER A 28 31.12 7.50 -9.95
N GLY A 29 29.79 7.48 -10.10
CA GLY A 29 29.06 7.13 -11.29
C GLY A 29 27.62 7.57 -11.16
N LEU A 30 27.08 8.16 -12.22
CA LEU A 30 25.67 8.53 -12.36
C LEU A 30 25.08 7.70 -13.50
N LEU A 31 24.05 6.94 -13.19
CA LEU A 31 23.27 6.15 -14.15
C LEU A 31 21.92 6.80 -14.42
N SER A 32 21.34 6.51 -15.57
CA SER A 32 19.93 6.80 -15.86
C SER A 32 19.22 5.56 -16.40
N TYR A 33 17.91 5.51 -16.19
CA TYR A 33 17.08 4.42 -16.65
C TYR A 33 15.63 4.82 -16.80
N ALA A 34 14.93 4.11 -17.68
CA ALA A 34 13.48 4.15 -17.81
C ALA A 34 12.94 2.76 -17.45
N PRO A 35 12.30 2.59 -16.33
CA PRO A 35 11.67 1.34 -15.95
C PRO A 35 10.31 1.17 -16.64
N PHE A 36 9.73 -0.02 -16.50
CA PHE A 36 8.36 -0.35 -16.96
C PHE A 36 8.18 -0.20 -18.48
N VAL A 37 9.24 -0.46 -19.24
CA VAL A 37 9.15 -0.49 -20.69
C VAL A 37 8.46 -1.79 -21.11
N GLU A 38 7.25 -1.65 -21.60
CA GLU A 38 6.47 -2.77 -22.11
C GLU A 38 6.89 -3.12 -23.52
N VAL A 39 7.27 -4.38 -23.72
CA VAL A 39 7.62 -4.91 -25.04
C VAL A 39 6.97 -6.27 -25.27
N THR A 40 6.72 -6.58 -26.50
CA THR A 40 6.23 -7.90 -26.91
C THR A 40 7.41 -8.80 -27.31
N LEU A 41 7.54 -9.93 -26.61
CA LEU A 41 8.45 -11.00 -27.01
C LEU A 41 7.87 -11.72 -28.22
N GLY A 42 8.60 -11.68 -29.37
CA GLY A 42 8.21 -12.40 -30.57
C GLY A 42 8.41 -13.91 -30.42
N GLY A 43 7.54 -14.70 -31.04
CA GLY A 43 7.57 -16.17 -31.04
C GLY A 43 6.22 -16.75 -31.38
N GLU A 44 6.06 -18.08 -31.28
CA GLU A 44 4.77 -18.77 -31.51
C GLU A 44 3.65 -18.32 -30.58
N ARG A 45 4.01 -17.82 -29.39
CA ARG A 45 3.10 -17.18 -28.41
C ARG A 45 3.70 -15.84 -28.04
N SER A 46 3.20 -14.77 -28.64
CA SER A 46 3.57 -13.43 -28.21
C SER A 46 3.22 -13.21 -26.73
N ARG A 47 4.17 -12.68 -25.95
CA ARG A 47 4.00 -12.40 -24.53
C ARG A 47 4.50 -10.99 -24.24
N GLN A 48 3.73 -10.23 -23.47
CA GLN A 48 4.21 -8.96 -22.94
C GLN A 48 5.27 -9.18 -21.87
N LEU A 49 6.31 -8.39 -21.93
CA LEU A 49 7.42 -8.34 -20.98
C LEU A 49 7.61 -6.91 -20.50
N LEU A 50 7.92 -6.77 -19.22
CA LEU A 50 8.39 -5.52 -18.65
C LEU A 50 9.92 -5.54 -18.56
N GLY A 51 10.54 -4.49 -19.08
CA GLY A 51 11.97 -4.33 -19.01
C GLY A 51 12.39 -2.92 -18.65
N THR A 52 13.68 -2.68 -18.73
CA THR A 52 14.31 -1.39 -18.42
C THR A 52 15.21 -0.95 -19.55
N LEU A 53 15.02 0.28 -20.04
CA LEU A 53 16.04 0.97 -20.84
C LEU A 53 17.06 1.57 -19.87
N ALA A 54 18.33 1.23 -20.03
CA ALA A 54 19.36 1.57 -19.07
C ALA A 54 20.59 2.23 -19.70
N SER A 55 21.20 3.17 -19.01
CA SER A 55 22.48 3.75 -19.40
C SER A 55 23.58 2.70 -19.43
N CYS A 56 24.62 2.93 -20.22
CA CYS A 56 25.70 1.97 -20.41
C CYS A 56 26.38 1.53 -19.11
N ASN A 57 26.53 2.43 -18.18
CA ASN A 57 27.16 2.22 -16.89
C ASN A 57 26.20 1.71 -15.79
N TYR A 58 24.98 1.32 -16.16
CA TYR A 58 23.94 0.92 -15.21
C TYR A 58 24.40 -0.20 -14.27
N PHE A 59 24.87 -1.30 -14.83
CA PHE A 59 25.31 -2.46 -14.05
C PHE A 59 26.58 -2.17 -13.25
N ASP A 60 27.52 -1.41 -13.82
CA ASP A 60 28.78 -1.04 -13.15
C ASP A 60 28.54 -0.15 -11.93
N VAL A 61 27.68 0.87 -12.06
CA VAL A 61 27.33 1.76 -10.94
C VAL A 61 26.60 1.00 -9.85
N LEU A 62 25.74 0.04 -10.22
CA LEU A 62 25.06 -0.83 -9.24
C LEU A 62 25.98 -1.90 -8.66
N GLY A 63 27.09 -2.22 -9.31
CA GLY A 63 28.01 -3.27 -8.90
C GLY A 63 27.51 -4.68 -9.21
N VAL A 64 26.63 -4.80 -10.22
CA VAL A 64 26.02 -6.08 -10.64
C VAL A 64 26.92 -6.78 -11.65
N ARG A 65 27.30 -8.02 -11.36
CA ARG A 65 28.05 -8.87 -12.26
C ARG A 65 27.14 -9.95 -12.86
N PRO A 66 27.20 -10.18 -14.17
CA PRO A 66 26.37 -11.19 -14.79
C PRO A 66 26.81 -12.61 -14.39
N VAL A 67 25.87 -13.53 -14.35
CA VAL A 67 26.11 -14.97 -14.11
C VAL A 67 26.62 -15.64 -15.38
N LEU A 68 26.15 -15.18 -16.55
CA LEU A 68 26.57 -15.61 -17.87
C LEU A 68 26.83 -14.38 -18.75
N GLY A 69 27.88 -14.46 -19.59
CA GLY A 69 28.19 -13.44 -20.57
C GLY A 69 28.74 -12.14 -19.97
N ARG A 70 28.27 -11.02 -20.45
CA ARG A 70 28.69 -9.67 -20.06
C ARG A 70 27.53 -8.71 -19.92
N THR A 71 27.77 -7.58 -19.29
CA THR A 71 26.88 -6.41 -19.27
C THR A 71 27.21 -5.46 -20.45
N PHE A 72 26.58 -4.29 -20.46
CA PHE A 72 26.81 -3.27 -21.48
C PHE A 72 28.25 -2.75 -21.43
N ILE A 73 28.79 -2.42 -22.62
CA ILE A 73 30.06 -1.73 -22.83
C ILE A 73 29.82 -0.47 -23.65
N GLU A 74 30.75 0.46 -23.68
CA GLU A 74 30.57 1.75 -24.35
C GLU A 74 30.20 1.63 -25.84
N SER A 75 30.73 0.62 -26.53
CA SER A 75 30.37 0.36 -27.94
C SER A 75 28.92 -0.02 -28.15
N ASP A 76 28.26 -0.64 -27.16
CA ASP A 76 26.85 -1.00 -27.24
C ASP A 76 25.93 0.25 -27.17
N CYS A 77 26.44 1.38 -26.68
CA CYS A 77 25.70 2.60 -26.45
C CYS A 77 26.18 3.80 -27.26
N ALA A 78 27.17 3.58 -28.15
CA ALA A 78 27.85 4.66 -28.87
C ALA A 78 26.96 5.40 -29.87
N GLN A 79 25.95 4.74 -30.41
CA GLN A 79 25.08 5.29 -31.46
C GLN A 79 23.62 4.93 -31.15
N THR A 80 22.75 5.91 -31.38
CA THR A 80 21.31 5.71 -31.28
C THR A 80 20.82 4.65 -32.27
N GLY A 81 20.06 3.68 -31.77
CA GLY A 81 19.49 2.59 -32.57
C GLY A 81 20.47 1.47 -33.01
N ASN A 82 21.74 1.56 -32.66
CA ASN A 82 22.75 0.61 -33.16
C ASN A 82 23.24 -0.44 -32.14
N GLY A 83 22.90 -0.30 -30.87
CA GLY A 83 23.29 -1.25 -29.82
C GLY A 83 22.23 -2.35 -29.58
N ALA A 84 21.96 -3.17 -30.64
CA ALA A 84 20.91 -4.19 -30.59
C ALA A 84 21.26 -5.38 -29.66
N VAL A 85 21.48 -5.10 -28.39
CA VAL A 85 21.85 -6.07 -27.36
C VAL A 85 20.85 -6.08 -26.20
N VAL A 86 20.74 -7.22 -25.52
CA VAL A 86 19.88 -7.42 -24.38
C VAL A 86 20.55 -8.25 -23.29
N VAL A 87 20.37 -7.85 -22.03
CA VAL A 87 20.71 -8.62 -20.84
C VAL A 87 19.42 -9.15 -20.25
N LEU A 88 19.32 -10.45 -19.99
CA LEU A 88 18.13 -11.11 -19.44
C LEU A 88 18.21 -11.20 -17.91
N SER A 89 17.05 -11.24 -17.25
CA SER A 89 16.98 -11.67 -15.85
C SER A 89 17.19 -13.17 -15.73
N ASP A 90 17.69 -13.66 -14.58
CA ASP A 90 17.81 -15.09 -14.27
C ASP A 90 16.45 -15.81 -14.42
N GLU A 91 15.38 -15.15 -14.03
CA GLU A 91 14.02 -15.68 -14.14
C GLU A 91 13.60 -15.85 -15.61
N MET A 92 13.78 -14.83 -16.44
CA MET A 92 13.47 -14.92 -17.87
C MET A 92 14.32 -16.00 -18.55
N TRP A 93 15.60 -16.09 -18.24
CA TRP A 93 16.49 -17.13 -18.76
C TRP A 93 16.01 -18.54 -18.40
N ARG A 94 15.55 -18.77 -17.16
CA ARG A 94 15.02 -20.08 -16.74
C ARG A 94 13.66 -20.39 -17.36
N ASN A 95 12.77 -19.42 -17.39
CA ASN A 95 11.37 -19.65 -17.77
C ASN A 95 11.17 -19.66 -19.29
N ALA A 96 11.87 -18.79 -20.03
CA ALA A 96 11.72 -18.70 -21.49
C ALA A 96 12.78 -19.49 -22.26
N PHE A 97 13.97 -19.71 -21.68
CA PHE A 97 15.11 -20.37 -22.35
C PHE A 97 15.58 -21.63 -21.61
N ALA A 98 14.78 -22.19 -20.68
CA ALA A 98 15.06 -23.45 -19.97
C ALA A 98 16.44 -23.48 -19.27
N ALA A 99 16.98 -22.34 -18.87
CA ALA A 99 18.30 -22.18 -18.28
C ALA A 99 19.44 -22.70 -19.18
N ASP A 100 19.26 -22.65 -20.50
CA ASP A 100 20.28 -23.12 -21.48
C ASP A 100 21.48 -22.15 -21.49
N PRO A 101 22.70 -22.61 -21.14
CA PRO A 101 23.90 -21.76 -21.20
C PRO A 101 24.24 -21.27 -22.60
N ALA A 102 23.80 -21.98 -23.67
CA ALA A 102 24.00 -21.60 -25.07
C ALA A 102 23.06 -20.46 -25.52
N VAL A 103 22.39 -19.77 -24.60
CA VAL A 103 21.52 -18.60 -24.85
C VAL A 103 22.33 -17.40 -25.34
N LEU A 104 23.59 -17.29 -24.92
CA LEU A 104 24.47 -16.18 -25.34
C LEU A 104 24.69 -16.17 -26.83
N GLY A 105 24.59 -14.99 -27.46
CA GLY A 105 24.70 -14.79 -28.89
C GLY A 105 23.43 -15.16 -29.67
N ARG A 106 22.41 -15.74 -29.05
CA ARG A 106 21.11 -15.94 -29.74
C ARG A 106 20.39 -14.61 -29.90
N THR A 107 19.60 -14.52 -30.94
CA THR A 107 18.76 -13.37 -31.23
C THR A 107 17.37 -13.60 -30.63
N VAL A 108 16.87 -12.60 -29.91
CA VAL A 108 15.52 -12.52 -29.43
C VAL A 108 14.82 -11.31 -30.05
N SER A 109 13.56 -11.46 -30.44
CA SER A 109 12.76 -10.34 -30.99
C SER A 109 11.97 -9.67 -29.92
N LEU A 110 12.27 -8.40 -29.63
CA LEU A 110 11.48 -7.55 -28.74
C LEU A 110 10.86 -6.42 -29.56
N ASN A 111 9.54 -6.29 -29.54
CA ASN A 111 8.80 -5.35 -30.40
C ASN A 111 9.21 -5.46 -31.88
N ARG A 112 9.38 -6.70 -32.38
CA ARG A 112 9.87 -7.02 -33.75
C ARG A 112 11.32 -6.61 -34.04
N VAL A 113 12.03 -6.05 -33.07
CA VAL A 113 13.44 -5.68 -33.18
C VAL A 113 14.31 -6.87 -32.76
N PRO A 114 15.20 -7.35 -33.62
CA PRO A 114 16.10 -8.44 -33.25
C PRO A 114 17.23 -7.93 -32.35
N LEU A 115 17.35 -8.49 -31.16
CA LEU A 115 18.37 -8.16 -30.16
C LEU A 115 19.22 -9.38 -29.85
N THR A 116 20.54 -9.20 -29.73
CA THR A 116 21.46 -10.26 -29.33
C THR A 116 21.53 -10.37 -27.80
N ILE A 117 21.33 -11.55 -27.26
CA ILE A 117 21.49 -11.83 -25.83
C ILE A 117 22.98 -11.85 -25.51
N ILE A 118 23.44 -10.90 -24.67
CA ILE A 118 24.84 -10.74 -24.28
C ILE A 118 25.15 -11.19 -22.87
N GLY A 119 24.13 -11.30 -22.01
CA GLY A 119 24.34 -11.67 -20.63
C GLY A 119 23.06 -12.02 -19.89
N VAL A 120 23.26 -12.60 -18.70
CA VAL A 120 22.19 -12.94 -17.76
C VAL A 120 22.56 -12.40 -16.39
N THR A 121 21.64 -11.72 -15.71
CA THR A 121 21.85 -11.17 -14.36
C THR A 121 21.92 -12.28 -13.31
N PRO A 122 22.52 -12.03 -12.15
CA PRO A 122 22.54 -12.99 -11.05
C PRO A 122 21.13 -13.17 -10.47
N ARG A 123 20.89 -14.35 -9.92
CA ARG A 123 19.63 -14.68 -9.24
C ARG A 123 19.34 -13.68 -8.13
N GLY A 124 18.10 -13.15 -8.12
CA GLY A 124 17.64 -12.16 -7.15
C GLY A 124 17.97 -10.70 -7.53
N PHE A 125 18.60 -10.45 -8.67
CA PHE A 125 18.66 -9.12 -9.24
C PHE A 125 17.55 -8.95 -10.28
N GLU A 126 16.58 -8.16 -9.94
CA GLU A 126 15.34 -7.91 -10.71
C GLU A 126 15.20 -6.43 -11.12
N GLY A 127 16.27 -5.64 -10.93
CA GLY A 127 16.28 -4.21 -11.23
C GLY A 127 16.30 -3.32 -9.98
N THR A 128 15.95 -2.06 -10.18
CA THR A 128 15.97 -1.02 -9.13
C THR A 128 14.57 -0.63 -8.67
N GLU A 129 13.54 -1.24 -9.23
CA GLU A 129 12.14 -1.00 -8.92
C GLU A 129 11.50 -2.20 -8.20
N ALA A 130 10.37 -1.97 -7.54
CA ALA A 130 9.61 -3.02 -6.86
C ALA A 130 9.01 -4.06 -7.85
N THR A 131 8.69 -3.61 -9.07
CA THR A 131 8.25 -4.49 -10.15
C THR A 131 9.47 -5.04 -10.88
N PRO A 132 9.61 -6.37 -10.97
CA PRO A 132 10.78 -6.99 -11.60
C PRO A 132 10.93 -6.63 -13.08
N SER A 133 12.15 -6.30 -13.48
CA SER A 133 12.51 -6.19 -14.90
C SER A 133 12.94 -7.55 -15.43
N THR A 134 12.35 -7.99 -16.53
CA THR A 134 12.69 -9.25 -17.18
C THR A 134 13.90 -9.14 -18.10
N PHE A 135 14.17 -7.94 -18.58
CA PHE A 135 15.32 -7.65 -19.47
C PHE A 135 15.82 -6.20 -19.33
N TRP A 136 17.04 -5.96 -19.78
CA TRP A 136 17.63 -4.62 -19.90
C TRP A 136 18.22 -4.46 -21.31
N THR A 137 18.02 -3.28 -21.90
CA THR A 137 18.62 -2.88 -23.18
C THR A 137 19.16 -1.46 -23.08
N PRO A 138 20.16 -1.05 -23.89
CA PRO A 138 20.70 0.30 -23.82
C PRO A 138 19.64 1.39 -24.05
N LEU A 139 19.75 2.51 -23.33
CA LEU A 139 18.89 3.69 -23.53
C LEU A 139 18.87 4.16 -24.99
N THR A 140 20.01 4.04 -25.67
CA THR A 140 20.17 4.40 -27.10
C THR A 140 19.30 3.58 -28.04
N MET A 141 18.74 2.47 -27.56
CA MET A 141 17.78 1.65 -28.31
C MET A 141 16.34 2.16 -28.22
N GLN A 142 16.08 3.22 -27.44
CA GLN A 142 14.73 3.75 -27.24
C GLN A 142 13.99 4.04 -28.56
N PRO A 143 14.55 4.75 -29.56
CA PRO A 143 13.79 5.10 -30.76
C PRO A 143 13.36 3.88 -31.60
N VAL A 144 14.02 2.74 -31.41
CA VAL A 144 13.76 1.52 -32.16
C VAL A 144 12.86 0.56 -31.42
N ILE A 145 13.09 0.35 -30.11
CA ILE A 145 12.36 -0.64 -29.31
C ILE A 145 11.10 -0.03 -28.71
N TYR A 146 11.18 1.23 -28.33
CA TYR A 146 10.11 1.96 -27.68
C TYR A 146 10.01 3.36 -28.29
N PRO A 147 9.54 3.48 -29.55
CA PRO A 147 9.53 4.75 -30.30
C PRO A 147 8.72 5.85 -29.63
N GLY A 148 8.06 5.54 -28.51
CA GLY A 148 7.50 6.52 -27.60
C GLY A 148 6.20 7.15 -28.10
N ARG A 149 5.68 8.02 -27.24
CA ARG A 149 4.43 8.75 -27.40
C ARG A 149 4.63 10.10 -28.12
N VAL A 150 5.79 10.32 -28.70
CA VAL A 150 6.19 11.60 -29.32
C VAL A 150 6.06 11.49 -30.83
N GLU A 151 5.55 12.52 -31.48
CA GLU A 151 5.36 12.58 -32.94
C GLU A 151 6.62 12.23 -33.76
N GLN A 152 7.81 12.41 -33.18
CA GLN A 152 9.10 12.12 -33.84
C GLN A 152 9.76 10.80 -33.42
N GLY A 153 9.19 10.03 -32.51
CA GLY A 153 9.69 8.72 -32.07
C GLY A 153 11.02 8.70 -31.30
N ASP A 154 11.75 9.80 -31.25
CA ASP A 154 13.06 9.92 -30.58
C ASP A 154 12.97 10.77 -29.32
N MET A 155 12.78 10.09 -28.18
CA MET A 155 12.73 10.74 -26.86
C MET A 155 14.12 11.19 -26.38
N LEU A 156 15.20 10.71 -27.00
CA LEU A 156 16.56 11.13 -26.66
C LEU A 156 16.91 12.50 -27.23
N ALA A 157 16.27 12.90 -28.32
CA ALA A 157 16.48 14.17 -28.98
C ALA A 157 15.62 15.32 -28.43
N ASP A 158 14.59 15.01 -27.63
CA ASP A 158 13.71 16.01 -27.05
C ASP A 158 14.18 16.46 -25.66
N ASP A 159 14.76 17.64 -25.59
CA ASP A 159 15.26 18.22 -24.33
C ASP A 159 14.17 18.57 -23.32
N ASN A 160 12.92 18.75 -23.77
CA ASN A 160 11.78 19.10 -22.92
C ASN A 160 11.06 17.86 -22.39
N LEU A 161 11.31 16.68 -22.95
CA LEU A 161 10.65 15.45 -22.53
C LEU A 161 11.37 14.81 -21.36
N SER A 162 10.76 14.84 -20.20
CA SER A 162 11.27 14.21 -18.97
C SER A 162 10.70 12.79 -18.82
N TRP A 163 11.54 11.77 -18.92
CA TRP A 163 11.14 10.35 -18.89
C TRP A 163 12.14 9.41 -18.21
N LEU A 164 13.30 9.92 -17.81
CA LEU A 164 14.37 9.15 -17.20
C LEU A 164 14.44 9.36 -15.69
N GLN A 165 14.71 8.30 -14.97
CA GLN A 165 15.12 8.34 -13.59
C GLN A 165 16.64 8.38 -13.47
N LEU A 166 17.17 9.09 -12.47
CA LEU A 166 18.61 9.21 -12.22
C LEU A 166 18.97 8.64 -10.86
N MET A 167 20.03 7.81 -10.84
CA MET A 167 20.59 7.25 -9.61
C MET A 167 22.12 7.40 -9.65
N GLY A 168 22.70 7.83 -8.53
CA GLY A 168 24.15 8.06 -8.45
C GLY A 168 24.79 7.36 -7.25
N ARG A 169 25.99 6.83 -7.42
CA ARG A 169 26.83 6.33 -6.33
C ARG A 169 27.67 7.48 -5.80
N VAL A 170 27.33 7.96 -4.60
CA VAL A 170 28.05 9.06 -3.94
C VAL A 170 29.47 8.59 -3.60
N ARG A 171 30.46 9.45 -3.83
CA ARG A 171 31.84 9.26 -3.33
C ARG A 171 31.84 9.35 -1.80
N GLY A 172 32.61 8.49 -1.14
CA GLY A 172 32.58 8.30 0.31
C GLY A 172 32.79 9.55 1.17
N ASP A 173 33.36 10.60 0.59
CA ASP A 173 33.74 11.84 1.30
C ASP A 173 32.66 12.93 1.29
N PHE A 174 31.53 12.72 0.57
CA PHE A 174 30.50 13.74 0.44
C PHE A 174 29.25 13.40 1.26
N SER A 175 28.76 14.40 1.99
CA SER A 175 27.45 14.36 2.66
C SER A 175 26.32 14.67 1.68
N ASN A 176 25.09 14.22 2.01
CA ASN A 176 23.89 14.53 1.20
C ASN A 176 23.69 16.03 0.98
N LYS A 177 24.12 16.89 1.94
CA LYS A 177 24.04 18.36 1.79
C LYS A 177 24.98 18.88 0.72
N GLN A 178 26.19 18.33 0.64
CA GLN A 178 27.19 18.71 -0.37
C GLN A 178 26.77 18.19 -1.74
N VAL A 179 26.24 16.96 -1.82
CA VAL A 179 25.68 16.42 -3.06
C VAL A 179 24.57 17.33 -3.58
N LEU A 180 23.64 17.72 -2.71
CA LEU A 180 22.54 18.61 -3.08
C LEU A 180 23.02 19.98 -3.54
N ALA A 181 24.07 20.52 -2.90
CA ALA A 181 24.64 21.82 -3.30
C ALA A 181 25.28 21.78 -4.70
N ASP A 182 26.05 20.72 -5.01
CA ASP A 182 26.66 20.52 -6.35
C ASP A 182 25.59 20.40 -7.45
N LEU A 183 24.56 19.60 -7.20
CA LEU A 183 23.46 19.38 -8.14
C LEU A 183 22.61 20.64 -8.38
N ARG A 184 22.42 21.47 -7.36
CA ARG A 184 21.69 22.76 -7.50
C ARG A 184 22.42 23.74 -8.39
N VAL A 185 23.76 23.74 -8.39
CA VAL A 185 24.54 24.59 -9.30
C VAL A 185 24.31 24.19 -10.75
N ILE A 186 24.28 22.88 -11.02
CA ILE A 186 23.99 22.36 -12.37
C ILE A 186 22.56 22.70 -12.77
N ALA A 187 21.58 22.49 -11.85
CA ALA A 187 20.18 22.84 -12.09
C ALA A 187 19.99 24.31 -12.46
N ALA A 188 20.55 25.22 -11.66
CA ALA A 188 20.44 26.67 -11.92
C ALA A 188 21.04 27.07 -13.29
N ARG A 189 22.08 26.36 -13.74
CA ARG A 189 22.66 26.57 -15.08
C ARG A 189 21.73 26.07 -16.19
N LEU A 190 21.07 24.95 -15.99
CA LEU A 190 20.10 24.40 -16.93
C LEU A 190 18.84 25.28 -17.00
N ASP A 191 18.34 25.78 -15.87
CA ASP A 191 17.20 26.70 -15.82
C ASP A 191 17.48 28.01 -16.56
N GLY A 192 18.74 28.48 -16.56
CA GLY A 192 19.14 29.63 -17.35
C GLY A 192 18.95 29.49 -18.87
N ARG A 193 18.83 28.25 -19.37
CA ARG A 193 18.53 27.95 -20.78
C ARG A 193 17.04 27.80 -21.07
N HIS A 194 16.23 27.58 -20.04
CA HIS A 194 14.78 27.41 -20.12
C HIS A 194 14.07 28.49 -19.28
N PRO A 195 13.78 29.67 -19.86
CA PRO A 195 13.14 30.77 -19.14
C PRO A 195 11.81 30.32 -18.51
N GLY A 196 11.67 30.53 -17.21
CA GLY A 196 10.49 30.15 -16.43
C GLY A 196 10.62 28.83 -15.66
N PHE A 197 11.74 28.11 -15.76
CA PHE A 197 12.01 26.94 -14.94
C PHE A 197 12.62 27.37 -13.58
N ASP A 198 12.11 26.77 -12.50
CA ASP A 198 12.66 26.87 -11.14
C ASP A 198 12.83 25.42 -10.63
N THR A 199 13.95 24.82 -11.02
CA THR A 199 14.19 23.39 -10.76
C THR A 199 14.57 23.18 -9.30
N LYS A 200 13.70 22.51 -8.55
CA LYS A 200 13.97 22.07 -7.17
C LYS A 200 14.49 20.64 -7.18
N ILE A 201 15.76 20.45 -6.84
CA ILE A 201 16.36 19.12 -6.74
C ILE A 201 16.31 18.62 -5.30
N ALA A 202 15.93 17.37 -5.15
CA ALA A 202 16.04 16.61 -3.92
C ALA A 202 16.89 15.34 -4.14
N VAL A 203 17.57 14.91 -3.08
CA VAL A 203 18.37 13.70 -3.07
C VAL A 203 17.89 12.81 -1.93
N ALA A 204 17.55 11.58 -2.21
CA ALA A 204 17.17 10.58 -1.22
C ALA A 204 18.01 9.32 -1.40
N ASN A 205 18.14 8.54 -0.33
CA ASN A 205 18.76 7.23 -0.41
C ASN A 205 17.89 6.33 -1.31
N SER A 206 18.54 5.58 -2.20
CA SER A 206 17.85 4.60 -3.03
C SER A 206 17.30 3.47 -2.17
N THR A 207 16.02 3.19 -2.32
CA THR A 207 15.34 2.03 -1.74
C THR A 207 14.48 1.40 -2.84
N LEU A 208 14.34 0.07 -2.81
CA LEU A 208 13.58 -0.69 -3.83
C LEU A 208 12.11 -0.31 -3.94
N PHE A 209 11.54 0.33 -2.92
CA PHE A 209 10.09 0.45 -2.80
C PHE A 209 9.56 1.88 -2.93
N VAL A 210 10.42 2.89 -3.10
CA VAL A 210 9.92 4.23 -2.80
C VAL A 210 10.50 5.31 -3.68
N ARG A 211 9.63 5.96 -4.43
CA ARG A 211 9.87 7.32 -4.91
C ARG A 211 9.98 8.22 -3.67
N PRO A 212 10.90 9.19 -3.62
CA PRO A 212 11.13 10.01 -2.42
C PRO A 212 9.92 10.78 -1.92
N GLU A 213 8.97 11.08 -2.76
CA GLU A 213 7.71 11.72 -2.37
C GLU A 213 6.80 10.76 -1.61
N GLU A 214 6.81 9.50 -2.00
CA GLU A 214 6.09 8.43 -1.32
C GLU A 214 6.82 7.96 -0.05
N HIS A 215 8.11 8.33 0.12
CA HIS A 215 8.93 7.89 1.24
C HIS A 215 8.33 8.29 2.58
N HIS A 216 7.81 9.51 2.71
CA HIS A 216 7.13 9.94 3.93
C HIS A 216 5.83 9.18 4.17
N LEU A 217 5.09 8.87 3.12
CA LEU A 217 3.85 8.11 3.21
C LEU A 217 4.10 6.64 3.61
N MET A 218 5.12 6.02 3.01
CA MET A 218 5.48 4.62 3.33
C MET A 218 6.14 4.49 4.70
N ILE A 219 7.01 5.41 5.09
CA ILE A 219 7.54 5.44 6.46
C ILE A 219 6.38 5.64 7.44
N GLY A 220 5.48 6.58 7.16
CA GLY A 220 4.29 6.81 7.98
C GLY A 220 3.44 5.53 8.10
N GLY A 221 3.15 4.85 7.01
CA GLY A 221 2.45 3.57 6.99
C GLY A 221 3.18 2.47 7.77
N GLY A 222 4.49 2.34 7.57
CA GLY A 222 5.33 1.39 8.31
C GLY A 222 5.34 1.66 9.81
N VAL A 223 5.44 2.91 10.23
CA VAL A 223 5.37 3.31 11.64
C VAL A 223 4.00 2.98 12.23
N VAL A 224 2.90 3.24 11.52
CA VAL A 224 1.55 2.89 11.98
C VAL A 224 1.41 1.38 12.18
N ILE A 225 1.90 0.56 11.25
CA ILE A 225 1.89 -0.90 11.37
C ILE A 225 2.72 -1.35 12.58
N LEU A 226 3.95 -0.84 12.73
CA LEU A 226 4.81 -1.16 13.88
C LEU A 226 4.18 -0.73 15.21
N CYS A 227 3.54 0.44 15.26
CA CYS A 227 2.80 0.89 16.43
C CYS A 227 1.63 -0.05 16.74
N ALA A 228 0.84 -0.46 15.74
CA ALA A 228 -0.30 -1.36 15.94
C ALA A 228 0.17 -2.74 16.48
N VAL A 229 1.21 -3.31 15.90
CA VAL A 229 1.82 -4.57 16.38
C VAL A 229 2.39 -4.41 17.80
N GLY A 230 3.07 -3.28 18.07
CA GLY A 230 3.59 -2.94 19.39
C GLY A 230 2.49 -2.82 20.45
N LEU A 231 1.34 -2.25 20.09
CA LEU A 231 0.17 -2.15 20.95
C LEU A 231 -0.41 -3.53 21.27
N VAL A 232 -0.51 -4.44 20.29
CA VAL A 232 -0.95 -5.82 20.54
C VAL A 232 0.02 -6.55 21.46
N LEU A 233 1.33 -6.39 21.23
CA LEU A 233 2.37 -6.93 22.11
C LEU A 233 2.22 -6.40 23.53
N LEU A 234 1.96 -5.10 23.71
CA LEU A 234 1.73 -4.48 25.01
C LEU A 234 0.52 -5.08 25.74
N ILE A 235 -0.58 -5.37 25.03
CA ILE A 235 -1.75 -6.07 25.61
C ILE A 235 -1.36 -7.49 26.04
N ALA A 236 -0.68 -8.25 25.17
CA ALA A 236 -0.24 -9.61 25.51
C ALA A 236 0.67 -9.61 26.74
N CYS A 237 1.55 -8.65 26.80
CA CYS A 237 2.45 -8.38 27.89
C CYS A 237 1.71 -8.06 29.20
N ALA A 238 0.73 -7.16 29.16
CA ALA A 238 -0.10 -6.82 30.31
C ALA A 238 -0.88 -8.04 30.85
N ASN A 239 -1.34 -8.93 29.95
CA ASN A 239 -1.99 -10.19 30.32
C ASN A 239 -1.04 -11.14 31.07
N VAL A 240 0.14 -11.36 30.54
CA VAL A 240 1.15 -12.21 31.18
C VAL A 240 1.54 -11.63 32.55
N ALA A 241 1.80 -10.31 32.61
CA ALA A 241 2.10 -9.63 33.88
C ALA A 241 0.97 -9.83 34.92
N SER A 242 -0.28 -9.64 34.52
CA SER A 242 -1.45 -9.81 35.38
C SER A 242 -1.58 -11.24 35.89
N LEU A 243 -1.33 -12.26 35.06
CA LEU A 243 -1.33 -13.67 35.43
C LEU A 243 -0.18 -14.03 36.36
N LEU A 244 1.03 -13.53 36.10
CA LEU A 244 2.19 -13.78 36.96
C LEU A 244 2.05 -13.11 38.32
N LEU A 245 1.52 -11.87 38.40
CA LEU A 245 1.18 -11.18 39.64
C LEU A 245 0.10 -11.94 40.42
N ALA A 246 -0.89 -12.52 39.74
CA ALA A 246 -1.91 -13.35 40.35
C ALA A 246 -1.31 -14.65 40.94
N ARG A 247 -0.44 -15.34 40.21
CA ARG A 247 0.28 -16.54 40.68
C ARG A 247 1.22 -16.23 41.85
N ALA A 248 1.99 -15.12 41.78
CA ALA A 248 2.87 -14.70 42.87
C ALA A 248 2.08 -14.41 44.14
N ALA A 249 0.91 -13.76 44.02
CA ALA A 249 0.03 -13.49 45.13
C ALA A 249 -0.61 -14.76 45.73
N ALA A 250 -0.88 -15.79 44.93
CA ALA A 250 -1.35 -17.10 45.43
C ALA A 250 -0.27 -17.87 46.17
N ARG A 251 1.01 -17.72 45.78
CA ARG A 251 2.17 -18.38 46.41
C ARG A 251 2.82 -17.56 47.52
N ARG A 252 2.20 -16.48 48.01
CA ARG A 252 2.79 -15.59 49.03
C ARG A 252 3.19 -16.35 50.30
N ARG A 253 2.30 -17.22 50.81
CA ARG A 253 2.56 -18.01 52.03
C ARG A 253 3.71 -18.97 51.83
N GLU A 254 3.79 -19.65 50.68
CA GLU A 254 4.90 -20.53 50.33
C GLU A 254 6.24 -19.77 50.26
N ILE A 255 6.24 -18.61 49.60
CA ILE A 255 7.43 -17.74 49.49
C ILE A 255 7.86 -17.22 50.86
N ALA A 256 6.92 -16.81 51.71
CA ALA A 256 7.20 -16.36 53.10
C ALA A 256 7.81 -17.49 53.96
N ILE A 257 7.27 -18.72 53.89
CA ILE A 257 7.84 -19.89 54.60
C ILE A 257 9.27 -20.17 54.10
N ARG A 258 9.51 -20.16 52.80
CA ARG A 258 10.88 -20.38 52.24
C ARG A 258 11.85 -19.31 52.67
N LEU A 259 11.46 -18.04 52.74
CA LEU A 259 12.27 -16.95 53.25
C LEU A 259 12.54 -17.12 54.77
N ALA A 260 11.54 -17.52 55.55
CA ALA A 260 11.68 -17.79 56.99
C ALA A 260 12.60 -19.00 57.29
N THR A 261 12.62 -19.99 56.36
CA THR A 261 13.54 -21.14 56.43
C THR A 261 14.93 -20.85 55.86
N GLY A 262 15.28 -19.59 55.55
CA GLY A 262 16.64 -19.16 55.19
C GLY A 262 16.93 -19.13 53.68
N ALA A 263 15.94 -19.22 52.80
CA ALA A 263 16.17 -19.10 51.36
C ALA A 263 16.61 -17.68 50.98
N ARG A 264 17.72 -17.57 50.24
CA ARG A 264 18.24 -16.27 49.76
C ARG A 264 17.27 -15.68 48.71
N ARG A 265 16.90 -14.38 48.83
CA ARG A 265 16.02 -13.65 47.90
C ARG A 265 16.43 -13.80 46.42
N GLY A 266 17.76 -13.76 46.15
CA GLY A 266 18.27 -13.96 44.77
C GLY A 266 17.99 -15.33 44.15
N ARG A 267 17.83 -16.40 44.98
CA ARG A 267 17.47 -17.73 44.48
C ARG A 267 16.01 -17.76 44.01
N LEU A 268 15.10 -17.11 44.76
CA LEU A 268 13.69 -16.97 44.40
C LEU A 268 13.49 -16.12 43.13
N VAL A 269 14.17 -14.99 43.05
CA VAL A 269 14.17 -14.14 41.84
C VAL A 269 14.63 -14.92 40.62
N ARG A 270 15.77 -15.66 40.74
CA ARG A 270 16.29 -16.49 39.64
C ARG A 270 15.31 -17.58 39.23
N GLN A 271 14.63 -18.24 40.18
CA GLN A 271 13.63 -19.24 39.88
C GLN A 271 12.44 -18.65 39.11
N LEU A 272 11.88 -17.51 39.54
CA LEU A 272 10.76 -16.86 38.86
C LEU A 272 11.14 -16.35 37.46
N LEU A 273 12.34 -15.82 37.32
CA LEU A 273 12.88 -15.40 36.02
C LEU A 273 13.07 -16.59 35.06
N THR A 274 13.59 -17.73 35.54
CA THR A 274 13.76 -18.93 34.71
C THR A 274 12.41 -19.53 34.28
N GLU A 275 11.39 -19.55 35.16
CA GLU A 275 10.02 -19.98 34.79
C GLU A 275 9.46 -19.06 33.70
N SER A 276 9.60 -17.72 33.86
CA SER A 276 9.11 -16.75 32.87
C SER A 276 9.86 -16.86 31.54
N LEU A 277 11.18 -17.06 31.60
CA LEU A 277 12.03 -17.20 30.41
C LEU A 277 11.67 -18.46 29.60
N LEU A 278 11.46 -19.61 30.27
CA LEU A 278 11.07 -20.85 29.62
C LEU A 278 9.71 -20.70 28.92
N LEU A 279 8.72 -20.09 29.59
CA LEU A 279 7.41 -19.83 29.01
C LEU A 279 7.51 -18.89 27.80
N ALA A 280 8.32 -17.84 27.89
CA ALA A 280 8.50 -16.91 26.80
C ALA A 280 9.22 -17.55 25.59
N LEU A 281 10.24 -18.38 25.83
CA LEU A 281 10.94 -19.10 24.76
C LEU A 281 10.00 -20.11 24.06
N LEU A 282 9.22 -20.88 24.81
CA LEU A 282 8.21 -21.80 24.24
C LEU A 282 7.17 -21.03 23.42
N GLY A 283 6.69 -19.90 23.95
CA GLY A 283 5.76 -19.01 23.24
C GLY A 283 6.39 -18.41 22.00
N GLY A 284 7.65 -17.97 22.07
CA GLY A 284 8.41 -17.44 20.95
C GLY A 284 8.59 -18.45 19.81
N VAL A 285 8.95 -19.69 20.16
CA VAL A 285 9.08 -20.80 19.18
C VAL A 285 7.72 -21.11 18.54
N ALA A 286 6.67 -21.28 19.36
CA ALA A 286 5.33 -21.57 18.85
C ALA A 286 4.80 -20.44 17.97
N GLY A 287 5.01 -19.18 18.38
CA GLY A 287 4.63 -17.98 17.61
C GLY A 287 5.40 -17.88 16.29
N SER A 288 6.70 -18.18 16.29
CA SER A 288 7.52 -18.18 15.07
C SER A 288 7.06 -19.26 14.08
N LEU A 289 6.78 -20.47 14.56
CA LEU A 289 6.26 -21.56 13.72
C LEU A 289 4.89 -21.21 13.12
N LEU A 290 4.00 -20.62 13.93
CA LEU A 290 2.68 -20.17 13.47
C LEU A 290 2.81 -19.05 12.44
N ALA A 291 3.68 -18.06 12.67
CA ALA A 291 3.94 -16.96 11.74
C ALA A 291 4.47 -17.49 10.40
N PHE A 292 5.39 -18.45 10.43
CA PHE A 292 5.95 -19.07 9.24
C PHE A 292 4.89 -19.82 8.43
N TRP A 293 4.06 -20.59 9.12
CA TRP A 293 3.00 -21.36 8.48
C TRP A 293 1.87 -20.49 7.92
N SER A 294 1.50 -19.40 8.61
CA SER A 294 0.42 -18.50 8.19
C SER A 294 0.85 -17.55 7.08
N PHE A 295 2.11 -17.09 7.10
CA PHE A 295 2.63 -16.09 6.15
C PHE A 295 2.51 -16.56 4.69
N ASP A 296 3.03 -17.76 4.40
CA ASP A 296 2.97 -18.35 3.05
C ASP A 296 1.52 -18.51 2.53
N ARG A 297 0.59 -18.85 3.44
CA ARG A 297 -0.83 -18.99 3.09
C ARG A 297 -1.53 -17.66 2.85
N ILE A 298 -1.23 -16.66 3.69
CA ILE A 298 -1.78 -15.32 3.53
C ILE A 298 -1.27 -14.70 2.23
N LEU A 299 0.03 -14.84 1.95
CA LEU A 299 0.63 -14.33 0.72
C LEU A 299 0.01 -14.98 -0.51
N LYS A 300 -0.10 -16.32 -0.55
CA LYS A 300 -0.76 -17.05 -1.63
C LYS A 300 -2.23 -16.66 -1.79
N PHE A 301 -2.96 -16.51 -0.70
CA PHE A 301 -4.36 -16.06 -0.74
C PHE A 301 -4.49 -14.65 -1.30
N THR A 302 -3.59 -13.75 -0.94
CA THR A 302 -3.59 -12.37 -1.46
C THR A 302 -3.23 -12.34 -2.94
N LEU A 303 -2.23 -13.11 -3.36
CA LEU A 303 -1.80 -13.19 -4.76
C LEU A 303 -2.84 -13.87 -5.66
N LEU A 304 -3.58 -14.85 -5.16
CA LEU A 304 -4.66 -15.54 -5.89
C LEU A 304 -5.85 -14.61 -6.27
N HIS A 305 -6.00 -13.49 -5.59
CA HIS A 305 -7.07 -12.51 -5.84
C HIS A 305 -6.59 -11.29 -6.63
N LEU A 306 -5.31 -11.29 -7.06
CA LEU A 306 -4.81 -10.31 -8.01
C LEU A 306 -5.10 -10.81 -9.43
N PRO A 307 -5.48 -9.91 -10.37
CA PRO A 307 -5.63 -10.27 -11.77
C PRO A 307 -4.39 -10.97 -12.32
N GLU A 308 -4.58 -12.00 -13.15
CA GLU A 308 -3.48 -12.81 -13.74
C GLU A 308 -2.53 -11.99 -14.61
N ASP A 309 -3.00 -10.85 -15.11
CA ASP A 309 -2.27 -9.95 -16.02
C ASP A 309 -1.43 -8.89 -15.28
N LEU A 310 -1.48 -8.85 -13.92
CA LEU A 310 -0.59 -7.96 -13.17
C LEU A 310 0.82 -8.55 -13.09
N PRO A 311 1.88 -7.71 -13.20
CA PRO A 311 3.24 -8.17 -13.02
C PRO A 311 3.36 -8.85 -11.66
N THR A 312 3.76 -10.12 -11.68
CA THR A 312 3.91 -10.94 -10.49
C THR A 312 4.92 -10.29 -9.56
N LEU A 313 4.46 -9.76 -8.44
CA LEU A 313 5.34 -9.33 -7.36
C LEU A 313 5.99 -10.58 -6.77
N ASN A 314 7.21 -10.88 -7.18
CA ASN A 314 8.00 -11.96 -6.58
C ASN A 314 8.54 -11.53 -5.21
N LEU A 315 7.63 -11.41 -4.24
CA LEU A 315 8.00 -11.18 -2.85
C LEU A 315 8.46 -12.50 -2.23
N THR A 316 9.70 -12.89 -2.48
CA THR A 316 10.34 -13.98 -1.74
C THR A 316 10.77 -13.46 -0.37
N ILE A 317 9.86 -13.45 0.57
CA ILE A 317 10.18 -13.10 1.96
C ILE A 317 10.64 -14.39 2.66
N ALA A 318 11.95 -14.66 2.59
CA ALA A 318 12.56 -15.71 3.40
C ALA A 318 12.91 -15.15 4.79
N PRO A 319 12.64 -15.90 5.88
CA PRO A 319 13.07 -15.46 7.21
C PRO A 319 14.60 -15.39 7.26
N ASP A 320 15.09 -14.17 7.43
CA ASP A 320 16.52 -13.89 7.63
C ASP A 320 16.91 -14.13 9.10
N LEU A 321 18.19 -14.45 9.32
CA LEU A 321 18.78 -14.59 10.65
C LEU A 321 18.57 -13.32 11.51
N ARG A 322 18.48 -12.15 10.88
CA ARG A 322 18.18 -10.87 11.53
C ARG A 322 16.77 -10.85 12.13
N VAL A 323 15.78 -11.37 11.41
CA VAL A 323 14.39 -11.45 11.89
C VAL A 323 14.31 -12.42 13.07
N LEU A 324 14.97 -13.57 12.99
CA LEU A 324 15.04 -14.53 14.10
C LEU A 324 15.74 -13.92 15.34
N ALA A 325 16.84 -13.20 15.16
CA ALA A 325 17.52 -12.48 16.23
C ALA A 325 16.62 -11.40 16.86
N TYR A 326 15.89 -10.65 16.05
CA TYR A 326 14.94 -9.65 16.52
C TYR A 326 13.80 -10.27 17.35
N ILE A 327 13.22 -11.37 16.89
CA ILE A 327 12.19 -12.12 17.63
C ILE A 327 12.76 -12.61 18.96
N LEU A 328 13.97 -13.16 18.97
CA LEU A 328 14.62 -13.63 20.18
C LEU A 328 14.84 -12.49 21.18
N VAL A 329 15.35 -11.34 20.72
CA VAL A 329 15.57 -10.15 21.57
C VAL A 329 14.26 -9.66 22.16
N LEU A 330 13.20 -9.53 21.36
CA LEU A 330 11.88 -9.12 21.84
C LEU A 330 11.32 -10.11 22.87
N THR A 331 11.47 -11.42 22.62
CA THR A 331 11.03 -12.47 23.54
C THR A 331 11.77 -12.38 24.88
N LEU A 332 13.08 -12.16 24.86
CA LEU A 332 13.91 -11.98 26.05
C LEU A 332 13.53 -10.70 26.82
N LEU A 333 13.36 -9.57 26.12
CA LEU A 333 12.93 -8.31 26.74
C LEU A 333 11.56 -8.44 27.40
N ALA A 334 10.60 -9.08 26.74
CA ALA A 334 9.29 -9.38 27.30
C ALA A 334 9.41 -10.27 28.55
N ALA A 335 10.20 -11.36 28.50
CA ALA A 335 10.41 -12.26 29.63
C ALA A 335 11.00 -11.52 30.86
N ILE A 336 12.00 -10.66 30.63
CA ILE A 336 12.63 -9.87 31.68
C ILE A 336 11.65 -8.83 32.25
N ALA A 337 10.99 -8.05 31.40
CA ALA A 337 10.05 -7.01 31.84
C ALA A 337 8.94 -7.56 32.74
N PHE A 338 8.42 -8.75 32.42
CA PHE A 338 7.30 -9.36 33.13
C PHE A 338 7.74 -10.28 34.28
N GLY A 339 8.92 -10.89 34.18
CA GLY A 339 9.50 -11.67 35.27
C GLY A 339 10.01 -10.80 36.43
N LEU A 340 10.47 -9.56 36.14
CA LEU A 340 10.99 -8.65 37.16
C LEU A 340 9.89 -8.08 38.09
N ALA A 341 8.69 -7.78 37.61
CA ALA A 341 7.62 -7.21 38.41
C ALA A 341 7.20 -8.09 39.61
N PRO A 342 6.90 -9.41 39.42
CA PRO A 342 6.64 -10.32 40.53
C PRO A 342 7.87 -10.55 41.42
N ALA A 343 9.06 -10.57 40.82
CA ALA A 343 10.31 -10.77 41.54
C ALA A 343 10.65 -9.60 42.49
N PHE A 344 10.40 -8.37 42.05
CA PHE A 344 10.54 -7.18 42.94
C PHE A 344 9.48 -7.15 44.03
N GLU A 345 8.23 -7.52 43.73
CA GLU A 345 7.18 -7.58 44.77
C GLU A 345 7.49 -8.65 45.82
N ALA A 346 7.98 -9.82 45.38
CA ALA A 346 8.45 -10.87 46.29
C ALA A 346 9.67 -10.48 47.14
N SER A 347 10.56 -9.65 46.60
CA SER A 347 11.78 -9.21 47.29
C SER A 347 11.54 -8.12 48.36
N ARG A 348 10.46 -7.36 48.28
CA ARG A 348 10.10 -6.26 49.19
C ARG A 348 9.18 -6.71 50.35
N MET A 349 8.87 -8.00 50.44
CA MET A 349 8.05 -8.53 51.54
C MET A 349 8.75 -8.38 52.90
N ASP A 350 8.16 -7.62 53.80
CA ASP A 350 8.60 -7.50 55.22
C ASP A 350 7.87 -8.56 56.06
N LEU A 351 8.66 -9.51 56.61
CA LEU A 351 8.15 -10.64 57.39
C LEU A 351 7.35 -10.19 58.63
N SER A 352 7.70 -9.00 59.19
CA SER A 352 7.12 -8.50 60.45
C SER A 352 5.67 -8.01 60.33
N THR A 353 5.29 -7.50 59.15
CA THR A 353 3.94 -6.98 58.90
C THR A 353 2.98 -8.10 58.56
N GLN A 354 3.38 -9.22 57.95
CA GLN A 354 2.50 -10.30 57.52
C GLN A 354 2.04 -11.24 58.67
N LEU A 355 2.78 -11.30 59.76
CA LEU A 355 2.37 -12.06 60.95
C LEU A 355 1.41 -11.28 61.85
N LYS A 356 1.25 -9.96 61.62
CA LYS A 356 0.32 -9.10 62.36
C LYS A 356 -1.00 -8.79 61.64
N ASP A 357 -1.11 -9.08 60.36
CA ASP A 357 -2.20 -8.58 59.48
C ASP A 357 -3.43 -9.52 59.39
N GLU A 358 -3.64 -10.44 60.28
CA GLU A 358 -4.92 -11.16 60.37
C GLU A 358 -6.11 -10.27 60.80
N GLY A 359 -5.86 -9.01 61.19
CA GLY A 359 -6.91 -8.10 61.71
C GLY A 359 -7.04 -6.72 61.09
N ALA A 360 -6.16 -6.31 60.14
CA ALA A 360 -6.03 -4.89 59.74
C ALA A 360 -6.50 -4.55 58.30
N ASP A 361 -7.26 -5.40 57.66
CA ASP A 361 -7.81 -5.15 56.28
C ASP A 361 -8.97 -4.10 56.27
N LEU A 362 -9.24 -3.40 57.39
CA LEU A 362 -10.33 -2.42 57.52
C LEU A 362 -9.89 -0.96 57.31
N GLN A 363 -8.60 -0.65 57.12
CA GLN A 363 -8.16 0.74 56.89
C GLN A 363 -7.42 0.89 55.56
N GLY A 364 -8.15 1.28 54.53
CA GLY A 364 -7.85 2.29 53.51
C GLY A 364 -6.64 2.17 52.60
N ASN A 365 -5.63 1.38 52.88
CA ASN A 365 -4.40 1.33 52.08
C ASN A 365 -4.50 0.18 51.07
N GLN A 366 -4.96 0.48 49.85
CA GLN A 366 -4.98 -0.50 48.78
C GLN A 366 -3.53 -0.92 48.42
N PRO A 367 -3.19 -2.22 48.43
CA PRO A 367 -1.85 -2.68 48.10
C PRO A 367 -1.49 -2.24 46.68
N LEU A 368 -0.29 -1.70 46.50
CA LEU A 368 0.24 -1.18 45.25
C LEU A 368 -0.02 -2.13 44.05
N GLY A 369 0.03 -3.45 44.29
CA GLY A 369 -0.26 -4.48 43.28
C GLY A 369 -1.74 -4.54 42.82
N ALA A 370 -2.69 -4.06 43.64
CA ALA A 370 -4.10 -3.99 43.24
C ALA A 370 -4.35 -2.78 42.33
N LEU A 371 -3.69 -1.65 42.61
CA LEU A 371 -3.76 -0.45 41.77
C LEU A 371 -3.09 -0.73 40.40
N LEU A 372 -1.91 -1.35 40.42
CA LEU A 372 -1.18 -1.73 39.19
C LEU A 372 -2.04 -2.63 38.28
N ARG A 373 -2.70 -3.63 38.83
CA ARG A 373 -3.59 -4.52 38.05
C ARG A 373 -4.78 -3.78 37.45
N ARG A 374 -5.41 -2.85 38.21
CA ARG A 374 -6.51 -2.04 37.67
C ARG A 374 -6.06 -1.12 36.56
N SER A 375 -4.87 -0.51 36.69
CA SER A 375 -4.31 0.35 35.65
C SER A 375 -3.92 -0.46 34.39
N LEU A 376 -3.39 -1.67 34.56
CA LEU A 376 -3.06 -2.57 33.44
C LEU A 376 -4.33 -2.97 32.66
N VAL A 377 -5.44 -3.29 33.36
CA VAL A 377 -6.73 -3.58 32.70
C VAL A 377 -7.24 -2.35 31.97
N GLY A 378 -7.20 -1.17 32.59
CA GLY A 378 -7.62 0.09 31.97
C GLY A 378 -6.80 0.39 30.70
N LEU A 379 -5.47 0.27 30.79
CA LEU A 379 -4.56 0.45 29.66
C LEU A 379 -4.85 -0.55 28.53
N GLN A 380 -5.04 -1.81 28.87
CA GLN A 380 -5.35 -2.87 27.91
C GLN A 380 -6.67 -2.60 27.16
N ILE A 381 -7.71 -2.17 27.86
CA ILE A 381 -8.99 -1.79 27.25
C ILE A 381 -8.82 -0.54 26.38
N ALA A 382 -8.05 0.46 26.82
CA ALA A 382 -7.78 1.66 26.03
C ALA A 382 -7.08 1.32 24.71
N VAL A 383 -6.05 0.47 24.76
CA VAL A 383 -5.31 0.03 23.57
C VAL A 383 -6.20 -0.83 22.66
N SER A 384 -6.99 -1.75 23.21
CA SER A 384 -7.94 -2.57 22.44
C SER A 384 -9.00 -1.70 21.76
N MET A 385 -9.46 -0.64 22.45
CA MET A 385 -10.41 0.33 21.89
C MET A 385 -9.81 1.04 20.68
N VAL A 386 -8.57 1.51 20.77
CA VAL A 386 -7.88 2.18 19.65
C VAL A 386 -7.74 1.23 18.46
N LEU A 387 -7.29 0.00 18.68
CA LEU A 387 -7.13 -0.99 17.61
C LEU A 387 -8.46 -1.38 16.95
N LEU A 388 -9.51 -1.60 17.73
CA LEU A 388 -10.83 -1.94 17.22
C LEU A 388 -11.48 -0.78 16.48
N LEU A 389 -11.38 0.45 16.98
CA LEU A 389 -11.91 1.63 16.30
C LEU A 389 -11.15 1.89 14.99
N THR A 390 -9.83 1.77 14.99
CA THR A 390 -9.03 1.90 13.76
C THR A 390 -9.44 0.84 12.74
N ALA A 391 -9.58 -0.42 13.16
CA ALA A 391 -10.05 -1.49 12.29
C ALA A 391 -11.44 -1.23 11.73
N GLY A 392 -12.35 -0.75 12.55
CA GLY A 392 -13.72 -0.41 12.13
C GLY A 392 -13.78 0.76 11.16
N LEU A 393 -12.96 1.79 11.38
CA LEU A 393 -12.85 2.92 10.46
C LEU A 393 -12.30 2.49 9.09
N LEU A 394 -11.27 1.62 9.06
CA LEU A 394 -10.71 1.09 7.83
C LEU A 394 -11.69 0.16 7.08
N LEU A 395 -12.41 -0.71 7.81
CA LEU A 395 -13.46 -1.54 7.22
C LEU A 395 -14.59 -0.68 6.62
N ARG A 396 -14.94 0.39 7.31
CA ARG A 396 -15.96 1.32 6.82
C ARG A 396 -15.49 2.15 5.64
N GLY A 397 -14.21 2.56 5.63
CA GLY A 397 -13.56 3.18 4.48
C GLY A 397 -13.55 2.25 3.27
N LEU A 398 -13.23 0.98 3.48
CA LEU A 398 -13.30 -0.05 2.44
C LEU A 398 -14.72 -0.22 1.90
N TYR A 399 -15.72 -0.30 2.79
CA TYR A 399 -17.13 -0.38 2.38
C TYR A 399 -17.55 0.83 1.54
N ARG A 400 -17.17 2.05 1.94
CA ARG A 400 -17.40 3.25 1.15
C ARG A 400 -16.70 3.19 -0.20
N ALA A 401 -15.42 2.79 -0.23
CA ALA A 401 -14.67 2.64 -1.49
C ALA A 401 -15.30 1.59 -2.44
N GLN A 402 -16.02 0.61 -1.88
CA GLN A 402 -16.78 -0.37 -2.68
C GLN A 402 -18.12 0.19 -3.20
N THR A 403 -18.71 1.17 -2.52
CA THR A 403 -20.02 1.75 -2.85
C THR A 403 -19.94 3.12 -3.51
N ILE A 404 -18.73 3.66 -3.71
CA ILE A 404 -18.53 4.90 -4.47
C ILE A 404 -18.98 4.67 -5.90
N ASP A 405 -19.88 5.53 -6.38
CA ASP A 405 -20.21 5.67 -7.80
C ASP A 405 -19.08 6.47 -8.47
N PRO A 406 -18.28 5.86 -9.37
CA PRO A 406 -17.19 6.58 -10.04
C PRO A 406 -17.72 7.62 -11.06
N GLY A 407 -19.03 7.71 -11.27
CA GLY A 407 -19.67 8.62 -12.22
C GLY A 407 -19.71 8.08 -13.65
N PHE A 408 -19.33 6.81 -13.83
CA PHE A 408 -19.43 6.07 -15.10
C PHE A 408 -19.72 4.58 -14.87
N SER A 409 -20.21 3.90 -15.89
CA SER A 409 -20.49 2.46 -15.81
C SER A 409 -19.20 1.66 -15.99
N LEU A 410 -18.96 0.72 -15.08
CA LEU A 410 -17.90 -0.28 -15.17
C LEU A 410 -18.42 -1.63 -15.64
N GLU A 411 -19.73 -1.87 -15.42
CA GLU A 411 -20.37 -3.15 -15.70
C GLU A 411 -20.36 -3.45 -17.20
N ASN A 412 -19.95 -4.66 -17.53
CA ASN A 412 -19.90 -5.17 -18.88
C ASN A 412 -19.02 -4.37 -19.85
N ILE A 413 -17.97 -3.68 -19.33
CA ILE A 413 -16.99 -2.99 -20.16
C ILE A 413 -15.67 -3.73 -20.09
N THR A 414 -15.13 -4.05 -21.27
CA THR A 414 -13.80 -4.64 -21.43
C THR A 414 -12.88 -3.63 -22.11
N ALA A 415 -11.73 -3.39 -21.50
CA ALA A 415 -10.66 -2.61 -22.09
C ALA A 415 -9.79 -3.52 -22.98
N VAL A 416 -9.55 -3.11 -24.22
CA VAL A 416 -8.60 -3.74 -25.14
C VAL A 416 -7.50 -2.72 -25.42
N SER A 417 -6.27 -2.97 -24.96
CA SER A 417 -5.16 -2.04 -25.11
C SER A 417 -3.95 -2.69 -25.78
N SER A 418 -3.25 -1.92 -26.59
CA SER A 418 -1.98 -2.32 -27.19
C SER A 418 -1.15 -1.10 -27.57
N ASP A 419 0.17 -1.22 -27.45
CA ASP A 419 1.11 -0.24 -27.98
C ASP A 419 1.33 -0.46 -29.47
N LEU A 420 0.53 0.17 -30.32
CA LEU A 420 0.65 0.07 -31.78
C LEU A 420 1.97 0.70 -32.28
N ALA A 421 2.39 1.82 -31.68
CA ALA A 421 3.61 2.51 -32.09
C ALA A 421 4.86 1.65 -31.82
N GLY A 422 4.94 1.05 -30.64
CA GLY A 422 6.00 0.10 -30.30
C GLY A 422 6.02 -1.16 -31.18
N GLN A 423 4.89 -1.50 -31.81
CA GLN A 423 4.77 -2.62 -32.74
C GLN A 423 4.99 -2.21 -34.21
N GLY A 424 5.45 -0.98 -34.47
CA GLY A 424 5.75 -0.48 -35.79
C GLY A 424 4.53 -0.08 -36.62
N TYR A 425 3.42 0.20 -35.99
CA TYR A 425 2.23 0.80 -36.63
C TYR A 425 2.29 2.32 -36.47
N SER A 426 2.26 3.05 -37.57
CA SER A 426 2.25 4.51 -37.57
C SER A 426 1.30 5.05 -38.64
N GLY A 427 0.83 6.29 -38.48
CA GLY A 427 0.03 7.02 -39.45
C GLY A 427 -1.18 6.22 -39.97
N GLU A 428 -1.35 6.17 -41.30
CA GLU A 428 -2.48 5.50 -41.96
C GLU A 428 -2.59 4.01 -41.63
N ARG A 429 -1.45 3.32 -41.44
CA ARG A 429 -1.44 1.89 -41.13
C ARG A 429 -2.03 1.64 -39.73
N ALA A 430 -1.70 2.48 -38.75
CA ALA A 430 -2.28 2.40 -37.40
C ALA A 430 -3.79 2.70 -37.43
N ALA A 431 -4.19 3.71 -38.21
CA ALA A 431 -5.60 4.08 -38.38
C ALA A 431 -6.41 2.96 -39.03
N ALA A 432 -5.87 2.35 -40.12
CA ALA A 432 -6.51 1.22 -40.79
C ALA A 432 -6.65 0.00 -39.87
N PHE A 433 -5.60 -0.34 -39.13
CA PHE A 433 -5.66 -1.44 -38.16
C PHE A 433 -6.71 -1.20 -37.07
N ARG A 434 -6.77 0.02 -36.50
CA ARG A 434 -7.79 0.38 -35.49
C ARG A 434 -9.20 0.24 -36.04
N SER A 435 -9.43 0.76 -37.24
CA SER A 435 -10.76 0.69 -37.88
C SER A 435 -11.20 -0.74 -38.12
N GLU A 436 -10.31 -1.59 -38.62
CA GLU A 436 -10.60 -3.01 -38.84
C GLU A 436 -10.85 -3.75 -37.53
N LEU A 437 -10.05 -3.48 -36.51
CA LEU A 437 -10.26 -4.09 -35.17
C LEU A 437 -11.59 -3.69 -34.55
N ILE A 438 -11.96 -2.40 -34.64
CA ILE A 438 -13.27 -1.93 -34.17
C ILE A 438 -14.39 -2.66 -34.91
N ASN A 439 -14.31 -2.78 -36.23
CA ASN A 439 -15.33 -3.48 -37.04
C ASN A 439 -15.45 -4.95 -36.57
N ARG A 440 -14.35 -5.65 -36.35
CA ARG A 440 -14.35 -7.03 -35.89
C ARG A 440 -14.91 -7.18 -34.48
N LEU A 441 -14.48 -6.33 -33.55
CA LEU A 441 -15.00 -6.35 -32.19
C LEU A 441 -16.50 -6.04 -32.15
N SER A 442 -16.96 -5.06 -32.95
CA SER A 442 -18.39 -4.73 -33.07
C SER A 442 -19.23 -5.84 -33.67
N ALA A 443 -18.62 -6.73 -34.47
CA ALA A 443 -19.30 -7.88 -35.08
C ALA A 443 -19.39 -9.09 -34.14
N LEU A 444 -18.70 -9.08 -32.99
CA LEU A 444 -18.78 -10.17 -32.02
C LEU A 444 -20.17 -10.25 -31.38
N PRO A 445 -20.67 -11.47 -31.11
CA PRO A 445 -21.99 -11.64 -30.48
C PRO A 445 -22.03 -10.97 -29.10
N GLY A 446 -23.09 -10.17 -28.89
CA GLY A 446 -23.30 -9.49 -27.60
C GLY A 446 -22.46 -8.24 -27.36
N VAL A 447 -21.70 -7.76 -28.34
CA VAL A 447 -21.09 -6.43 -28.30
C VAL A 447 -22.13 -5.39 -28.70
N GLU A 448 -22.35 -4.41 -27.83
CA GLU A 448 -23.29 -3.30 -28.05
C GLU A 448 -22.59 -2.10 -28.66
N ASP A 449 -21.41 -1.77 -28.22
CA ASP A 449 -20.67 -0.58 -28.65
C ASP A 449 -19.18 -0.72 -28.41
N VAL A 450 -18.34 -0.04 -29.21
CA VAL A 450 -16.89 0.02 -29.11
C VAL A 450 -16.44 1.47 -29.18
N ALA A 451 -15.99 2.03 -28.06
CA ALA A 451 -15.45 3.38 -27.98
C ALA A 451 -13.94 3.40 -27.96
N GLN A 452 -13.36 4.54 -28.33
CA GLN A 452 -11.91 4.79 -28.24
C GLN A 452 -11.61 5.86 -27.21
N ALA A 453 -10.47 5.72 -26.53
CA ALA A 453 -9.91 6.72 -25.65
C ALA A 453 -8.38 6.71 -25.72
N SER A 454 -7.73 7.85 -25.52
CA SER A 454 -6.26 7.91 -25.39
C SER A 454 -5.78 7.40 -24.02
N VAL A 455 -6.65 7.49 -23.02
CA VAL A 455 -6.45 6.95 -21.66
C VAL A 455 -7.77 6.30 -21.26
N PHE A 456 -7.71 5.06 -20.78
CA PHE A 456 -8.92 4.45 -20.24
C PHE A 456 -9.09 4.73 -18.75
N PRO A 457 -10.34 4.83 -18.28
CA PRO A 457 -10.63 5.14 -16.89
C PRO A 457 -9.97 4.16 -15.92
N LEU A 458 -9.41 4.69 -14.83
CA LEU A 458 -8.67 3.95 -13.79
C LEU A 458 -7.37 3.27 -14.27
N GLY A 459 -6.90 3.58 -15.48
CA GLY A 459 -5.63 3.09 -16.00
C GLY A 459 -4.42 3.78 -15.34
N ASN A 460 -3.23 3.19 -15.54
CA ASN A 460 -1.98 3.72 -14.96
C ASN A 460 -1.39 4.94 -15.69
N SER A 461 -1.94 5.32 -16.85
CA SER A 461 -1.43 6.46 -17.62
C SER A 461 -2.37 7.65 -17.52
N HIS A 462 -1.81 8.82 -17.22
CA HIS A 462 -2.55 10.08 -17.12
C HIS A 462 -1.88 11.11 -18.03
N GLN A 463 -2.68 11.83 -18.80
CA GLN A 463 -2.19 12.97 -19.59
C GLN A 463 -2.54 14.24 -18.84
N VAL A 464 -1.55 14.83 -18.18
CA VAL A 464 -1.69 16.07 -17.42
C VAL A 464 -1.18 17.23 -18.25
N THR A 465 -1.94 18.31 -18.28
CA THR A 465 -1.57 19.56 -18.97
C THR A 465 -1.96 20.79 -18.17
N GLN A 466 -1.66 21.95 -18.72
CA GLN A 466 -2.15 23.23 -18.22
C GLN A 466 -3.19 23.81 -19.17
N GLY A 467 -4.36 24.11 -18.61
CA GLY A 467 -5.39 24.87 -19.30
C GLY A 467 -5.40 26.30 -18.80
N SER A 468 -5.62 27.28 -19.69
CA SER A 468 -5.76 28.70 -19.34
C SER A 468 -6.85 29.36 -20.17
N ILE A 469 -7.47 30.41 -19.59
CA ILE A 469 -8.41 31.23 -20.34
C ILE A 469 -7.60 32.23 -21.19
N PRO A 470 -7.85 32.35 -22.49
CA PRO A 470 -7.14 33.33 -23.32
C PRO A 470 -7.18 34.75 -22.73
N GLY A 471 -6.01 35.38 -22.58
CA GLY A 471 -5.89 36.73 -22.00
C GLY A 471 -5.80 36.78 -20.47
N HIS A 472 -5.82 35.63 -19.77
CA HIS A 472 -5.59 35.57 -18.31
C HIS A 472 -4.24 34.88 -18.01
N GLU A 473 -3.45 35.50 -17.12
CA GLU A 473 -2.22 34.89 -16.64
C GLU A 473 -2.52 33.79 -15.62
N GLY A 474 -1.82 32.67 -15.75
CA GLY A 474 -1.90 31.52 -14.83
C GLY A 474 -2.64 30.32 -15.41
N GLY A 475 -1.88 29.33 -15.87
CA GLY A 475 -2.40 28.01 -16.25
C GLY A 475 -2.84 27.20 -15.02
N ARG A 476 -3.92 26.44 -15.14
CA ARG A 476 -4.39 25.48 -14.11
C ARG A 476 -4.17 24.07 -14.58
N ARG A 477 -3.74 23.22 -13.68
CA ARG A 477 -3.52 21.79 -13.95
C ARG A 477 -4.86 21.12 -14.25
N VAL A 478 -4.93 20.43 -15.38
CA VAL A 478 -6.08 19.66 -15.85
C VAL A 478 -5.61 18.35 -16.47
N GLU A 479 -6.47 17.39 -16.54
CA GLU A 479 -6.22 16.12 -17.21
C GLU A 479 -6.91 16.07 -18.55
N LEU A 480 -6.25 15.39 -19.53
CA LEU A 480 -6.74 15.27 -20.91
C LEU A 480 -7.08 13.83 -21.24
N ASN A 481 -8.14 13.64 -22.00
CA ASN A 481 -8.44 12.38 -22.67
C ASN A 481 -9.00 12.65 -24.07
N ALA A 482 -8.36 12.12 -25.10
CA ALA A 482 -8.90 12.15 -26.44
C ALA A 482 -9.84 10.97 -26.63
N VAL A 483 -11.12 11.23 -27.00
CA VAL A 483 -12.16 10.21 -26.97
C VAL A 483 -12.99 10.21 -28.26
N SER A 484 -13.51 9.04 -28.63
CA SER A 484 -14.44 8.90 -29.73
C SER A 484 -15.81 9.51 -29.41
N ARG A 485 -16.61 9.75 -30.44
CA ARG A 485 -17.98 10.33 -30.33
C ARG A 485 -18.84 9.56 -29.33
N ASN A 486 -18.79 8.22 -29.38
CA ASN A 486 -19.67 7.34 -28.60
C ASN A 486 -19.13 7.08 -27.16
N PHE A 487 -17.95 7.58 -26.81
CA PHE A 487 -17.32 7.34 -25.51
C PHE A 487 -18.25 7.62 -24.33
N PHE A 488 -18.92 8.78 -24.33
CA PHE A 488 -19.82 9.17 -23.25
C PHE A 488 -21.02 8.23 -23.10
N ALA A 489 -21.56 7.75 -24.22
CA ALA A 489 -22.67 6.76 -24.23
C ALA A 489 -22.17 5.39 -23.77
N THR A 490 -20.99 4.94 -24.29
CA THR A 490 -20.37 3.67 -23.90
C THR A 490 -20.03 3.63 -22.41
N MET A 491 -19.53 4.75 -21.85
CA MET A 491 -19.21 4.86 -20.44
C MET A 491 -20.38 5.28 -19.54
N ALA A 492 -21.56 5.55 -20.13
CA ALA A 492 -22.73 6.09 -19.43
C ALA A 492 -22.43 7.38 -18.65
N ILE A 493 -21.58 8.26 -19.18
CA ILE A 493 -21.28 9.58 -18.61
C ILE A 493 -22.29 10.60 -19.18
N PRO A 494 -23.16 11.20 -18.37
CA PRO A 494 -24.14 12.16 -18.86
C PRO A 494 -23.49 13.47 -19.31
N ILE A 495 -23.97 14.01 -20.44
CA ILE A 495 -23.68 15.40 -20.82
C ILE A 495 -24.71 16.29 -20.15
N VAL A 496 -24.27 17.16 -19.26
CA VAL A 496 -25.16 18.02 -18.44
C VAL A 496 -25.61 19.25 -19.20
N ARG A 497 -24.70 19.80 -20.04
CA ARG A 497 -24.95 20.99 -20.87
C ARG A 497 -24.29 20.84 -22.23
N GLY A 498 -24.82 21.47 -23.24
CA GLY A 498 -24.27 21.42 -24.59
C GLY A 498 -24.50 20.07 -25.29
N ARG A 499 -23.48 19.59 -26.02
CA ARG A 499 -23.57 18.39 -26.85
C ARG A 499 -22.26 17.58 -26.83
N THR A 500 -22.34 16.34 -27.34
CA THR A 500 -21.16 15.50 -27.62
C THR A 500 -20.50 15.87 -28.95
N PHE A 501 -19.35 15.27 -29.23
CA PHE A 501 -18.64 15.40 -30.51
C PHE A 501 -19.46 14.84 -31.67
N SER A 502 -19.40 15.52 -32.82
CA SER A 502 -19.90 15.02 -34.11
C SER A 502 -18.82 14.17 -34.80
N ASN A 503 -19.22 13.34 -35.78
CA ASN A 503 -18.28 12.58 -36.58
C ASN A 503 -17.29 13.47 -37.36
N ALA A 504 -17.79 14.62 -37.88
CA ALA A 504 -16.95 15.58 -38.60
C ALA A 504 -15.87 16.17 -37.69
N GLU A 505 -16.22 16.53 -36.45
CA GLU A 505 -15.26 17.10 -35.48
C GLU A 505 -14.19 16.08 -35.08
N VAL A 506 -14.52 14.82 -34.93
CA VAL A 506 -13.56 13.72 -34.68
C VAL A 506 -12.64 13.51 -35.89
N GLN A 507 -13.20 13.50 -37.12
CA GLN A 507 -12.38 13.27 -38.33
C GLN A 507 -11.45 14.42 -38.68
N THR A 508 -11.87 15.67 -38.42
CA THR A 508 -11.07 16.86 -38.73
C THR A 508 -10.17 17.33 -37.57
N ASP A 509 -10.15 16.61 -36.47
CA ASP A 509 -9.47 17.03 -35.25
C ASP A 509 -9.83 18.47 -34.85
N ALA A 510 -11.13 18.76 -34.84
CA ALA A 510 -11.65 20.10 -34.62
C ALA A 510 -11.19 20.64 -33.26
N LYS A 511 -10.95 21.94 -33.18
CA LYS A 511 -10.52 22.61 -31.94
C LYS A 511 -11.71 22.85 -30.99
N VAL A 512 -12.36 21.78 -30.57
CA VAL A 512 -13.47 21.76 -29.62
C VAL A 512 -13.13 20.91 -28.41
N VAL A 513 -13.72 21.23 -27.26
CA VAL A 513 -13.46 20.54 -25.99
C VAL A 513 -14.76 20.35 -25.22
N ILE A 514 -14.88 19.19 -24.54
CA ILE A 514 -15.90 18.95 -23.51
C ILE A 514 -15.19 18.96 -22.16
N VAL A 515 -15.74 19.72 -21.21
CA VAL A 515 -15.16 19.89 -19.87
C VAL A 515 -16.02 19.17 -18.83
N THR A 516 -15.45 18.74 -17.72
CA THR A 516 -16.23 18.27 -16.56
C THR A 516 -16.87 19.42 -15.81
N GLU A 517 -17.91 19.15 -14.99
CA GLU A 517 -18.51 20.18 -14.12
C GLU A 517 -17.47 20.80 -13.18
N ALA A 518 -16.50 20.01 -12.66
CA ALA A 518 -15.43 20.49 -11.82
C ALA A 518 -14.50 21.46 -12.59
N ALA A 519 -14.11 21.11 -13.81
CA ALA A 519 -13.31 21.97 -14.67
C ALA A 519 -14.08 23.24 -15.06
N ALA A 520 -15.38 23.12 -15.34
CA ALA A 520 -16.24 24.27 -15.62
C ALA A 520 -16.27 25.26 -14.43
N ARG A 521 -16.46 24.74 -13.20
CA ARG A 521 -16.40 25.56 -11.98
C ARG A 521 -15.03 26.17 -11.73
N LEU A 522 -13.96 25.49 -12.14
CA LEU A 522 -12.58 25.97 -11.96
C LEU A 522 -12.25 27.17 -12.86
N PHE A 523 -12.69 27.12 -14.13
CA PHE A 523 -12.38 28.15 -15.12
C PHE A 523 -13.43 29.26 -15.18
N TRP A 524 -14.72 28.94 -15.04
CA TRP A 524 -15.84 29.88 -15.17
C TRP A 524 -16.81 29.76 -13.99
N PRO A 525 -16.41 30.21 -12.78
CA PRO A 525 -17.26 30.10 -11.60
C PRO A 525 -18.52 30.95 -11.73
N GLY A 526 -19.67 30.29 -11.83
CA GLY A 526 -20.97 30.96 -11.95
C GLY A 526 -21.39 31.40 -13.36
N GLU A 527 -20.57 31.14 -14.38
CA GLU A 527 -20.87 31.45 -15.79
C GLU A 527 -21.24 30.17 -16.57
N ASP A 528 -21.82 30.35 -17.77
CA ASP A 528 -22.01 29.23 -18.68
C ASP A 528 -20.72 28.95 -19.46
N PRO A 529 -20.13 27.75 -19.31
CA PRO A 529 -18.90 27.40 -19.99
C PRO A 529 -19.09 27.12 -21.50
N VAL A 530 -20.31 26.79 -21.96
CA VAL A 530 -20.57 26.43 -23.37
C VAL A 530 -20.40 27.67 -24.26
N GLY A 531 -19.58 27.55 -25.31
CA GLY A 531 -19.20 28.63 -26.20
C GLY A 531 -17.98 29.46 -25.72
N GLN A 532 -17.48 29.21 -24.50
CA GLN A 532 -16.27 29.83 -23.99
C GLN A 532 -15.00 29.22 -24.62
N ARG A 533 -13.90 29.95 -24.53
CA ARG A 533 -12.61 29.55 -25.12
C ARG A 533 -11.61 29.12 -24.05
N LEU A 534 -10.95 27.99 -24.26
CA LEU A 534 -9.91 27.46 -23.40
C LEU A 534 -8.63 27.22 -24.20
N MET A 535 -7.51 27.73 -23.74
CA MET A 535 -6.20 27.48 -24.33
C MET A 535 -5.58 26.24 -23.65
N ILE A 536 -5.25 25.23 -24.43
CA ILE A 536 -4.60 23.99 -24.00
C ILE A 536 -3.31 23.89 -24.79
N TYR A 537 -2.15 23.99 -24.11
CA TYR A 537 -0.86 24.30 -24.75
C TYR A 537 -0.92 25.62 -25.55
N ASN A 538 -0.79 25.59 -26.87
CA ASN A 538 -0.91 26.76 -27.74
C ASN A 538 -2.27 26.87 -28.46
N PRO A 539 -2.91 25.77 -28.91
CA PRO A 539 -4.21 25.92 -29.59
C PRO A 539 -5.32 26.32 -28.63
N VAL A 540 -6.22 27.16 -29.14
CA VAL A 540 -7.44 27.57 -28.45
C VAL A 540 -8.58 26.66 -28.88
N TYR A 541 -9.31 26.11 -27.90
CA TYR A 541 -10.45 25.22 -28.09
C TYR A 541 -11.73 25.94 -27.67
N GLU A 542 -12.85 25.64 -28.36
CA GLU A 542 -14.18 26.07 -27.98
C GLU A 542 -14.85 25.01 -27.13
N VAL A 543 -15.43 25.39 -26.01
CA VAL A 543 -16.20 24.48 -25.13
C VAL A 543 -17.57 24.22 -25.76
N ILE A 544 -17.83 22.98 -26.15
CA ILE A 544 -19.11 22.58 -26.78
C ILE A 544 -20.05 21.84 -25.85
N GLY A 545 -19.55 21.38 -24.70
CA GLY A 545 -20.35 20.63 -23.75
C GLY A 545 -19.72 20.51 -22.39
N VAL A 546 -20.55 20.17 -21.42
CA VAL A 546 -20.15 19.88 -20.03
C VAL A 546 -20.60 18.47 -19.69
N ALA A 547 -19.64 17.61 -19.35
CA ALA A 547 -19.88 16.27 -18.85
C ALA A 547 -20.02 16.27 -17.33
N LYS A 548 -20.80 15.34 -16.78
CA LYS A 548 -20.86 15.07 -15.33
C LYS A 548 -19.48 14.71 -14.82
N ASP A 549 -19.18 15.10 -13.60
CA ASP A 549 -17.94 14.73 -12.93
C ASP A 549 -17.80 13.20 -12.84
N ALA A 550 -16.67 12.67 -13.29
CA ALA A 550 -16.35 11.26 -13.28
C ALA A 550 -14.92 11.04 -12.75
N GLN A 551 -14.73 10.06 -11.88
CA GLN A 551 -13.44 9.77 -11.26
C GLN A 551 -12.60 8.87 -12.16
N VAL A 552 -12.03 9.45 -13.20
CA VAL A 552 -11.34 8.70 -14.25
C VAL A 552 -9.90 8.34 -13.86
N SER A 553 -9.21 9.18 -13.07
CA SER A 553 -7.81 8.98 -12.68
C SER A 553 -7.67 8.17 -11.40
N HIS A 554 -8.33 8.61 -10.34
CA HIS A 554 -8.20 8.04 -9.00
C HIS A 554 -9.55 7.94 -8.33
N LEU A 555 -9.79 6.82 -7.65
CA LEU A 555 -10.97 6.69 -6.80
C LEU A 555 -10.86 7.63 -5.59
N GLY A 556 -11.90 8.43 -5.37
CA GLY A 556 -11.97 9.38 -4.26
C GLY A 556 -11.42 10.77 -4.58
N GLU A 557 -11.13 11.07 -5.82
CA GLU A 557 -10.74 12.42 -6.25
C GLU A 557 -11.88 13.42 -6.01
N ALA A 558 -11.60 14.47 -5.23
CA ALA A 558 -12.61 15.45 -4.85
C ALA A 558 -13.04 16.37 -6.01
N HIS A 559 -12.15 16.61 -6.97
CA HIS A 559 -12.37 17.53 -8.09
C HIS A 559 -11.71 17.03 -9.38
N PRO A 560 -12.37 16.14 -10.14
CA PRO A 560 -11.84 15.62 -11.40
C PRO A 560 -11.89 16.70 -12.49
N ASN A 561 -10.82 17.48 -12.62
CA ASN A 561 -10.71 18.51 -13.65
C ASN A 561 -10.29 17.90 -14.99
N TYR A 562 -11.23 17.26 -15.67
CA TYR A 562 -11.01 16.61 -16.95
C TYR A 562 -11.45 17.46 -18.14
N LEU A 563 -10.64 17.36 -19.20
CA LEU A 563 -10.92 17.90 -20.53
C LEU A 563 -10.95 16.74 -21.53
N TYR A 564 -12.01 16.64 -22.27
CA TYR A 564 -12.17 15.66 -23.33
C TYR A 564 -12.00 16.31 -24.70
N LEU A 565 -11.08 15.75 -25.50
CA LEU A 565 -10.83 16.20 -26.87
C LEU A 565 -11.36 15.18 -27.87
N PRO A 566 -11.70 15.59 -29.11
CA PRO A 566 -12.05 14.62 -30.14
C PRO A 566 -10.82 13.77 -30.50
N ALA A 567 -11.03 12.46 -30.58
CA ALA A 567 -9.99 11.47 -30.89
C ALA A 567 -9.73 11.39 -32.40
N GLY A 568 -9.13 12.43 -32.97
CA GLY A 568 -8.76 12.51 -34.39
C GLY A 568 -7.24 12.40 -34.59
N GLY A 569 -6.83 11.98 -35.78
CA GLY A 569 -5.42 11.97 -36.19
C GLY A 569 -4.50 11.11 -35.32
N ASP A 570 -3.31 11.65 -35.04
CA ASP A 570 -2.24 10.96 -34.29
C ASP A 570 -2.40 10.97 -32.77
N LYS A 571 -3.45 11.58 -32.24
CA LYS A 571 -3.73 11.63 -30.79
C LYS A 571 -3.99 10.26 -30.18
N LEU A 572 -4.18 9.23 -30.98
CA LEU A 572 -4.38 7.85 -30.60
C LEU A 572 -3.17 6.97 -30.94
N ALA A 573 -1.96 7.38 -30.57
CA ALA A 573 -0.74 6.58 -30.73
C ALA A 573 -0.83 5.21 -30.04
N GLN A 574 -1.54 5.15 -28.92
CA GLN A 574 -1.88 3.90 -28.24
C GLN A 574 -3.31 3.48 -28.59
N LEU A 575 -3.49 2.16 -28.72
CA LEU A 575 -4.79 1.58 -28.93
C LEU A 575 -5.44 1.33 -27.56
N HIS A 576 -6.47 2.12 -27.23
CA HIS A 576 -7.32 1.85 -26.08
C HIS A 576 -8.77 1.82 -26.55
N LEU A 577 -9.33 0.62 -26.62
CA LEU A 577 -10.73 0.39 -26.98
C LEU A 577 -11.51 -0.02 -25.73
N LEU A 578 -12.70 0.54 -25.58
CA LEU A 578 -13.66 0.21 -24.52
C LEU A 578 -14.84 -0.50 -25.20
N VAL A 579 -14.96 -1.79 -24.95
CA VAL A 579 -15.97 -2.66 -25.55
C VAL A 579 -17.09 -2.89 -24.54
N ARG A 580 -18.29 -2.36 -24.84
CA ARG A 580 -19.50 -2.62 -24.04
C ARG A 580 -20.18 -3.88 -24.55
N THR A 581 -20.54 -4.78 -23.65
CA THR A 581 -21.24 -6.02 -23.98
C THR A 581 -22.61 -6.11 -23.27
N ALA A 582 -23.57 -6.77 -23.89
CA ALA A 582 -24.87 -7.10 -23.29
C ALA A 582 -24.72 -8.34 -22.38
N GLY A 583 -24.78 -8.18 -21.08
CA GLY A 583 -24.70 -9.28 -20.11
C GLY A 583 -23.46 -10.16 -20.29
N ALA A 584 -23.64 -11.48 -20.41
CA ALA A 584 -22.57 -12.45 -20.64
C ALA A 584 -22.08 -12.48 -22.11
N GLY A 585 -21.97 -11.32 -22.78
CA GLY A 585 -21.58 -11.18 -24.17
C GLY A 585 -20.21 -11.75 -24.52
N ALA A 586 -19.57 -11.26 -25.59
CA ALA A 586 -18.28 -11.77 -26.08
C ALA A 586 -17.26 -11.96 -24.96
N SER A 587 -16.67 -13.15 -24.91
CA SER A 587 -15.67 -13.51 -23.89
C SER A 587 -14.33 -12.81 -24.13
N LEU A 588 -13.54 -12.60 -23.09
CA LEU A 588 -12.16 -12.07 -23.21
C LEU A 588 -11.34 -12.88 -24.22
N LYS A 589 -11.59 -14.19 -24.33
CA LYS A 589 -10.91 -15.07 -25.27
C LYS A 589 -11.27 -14.76 -26.73
N GLU A 590 -12.53 -14.46 -27.04
CA GLU A 590 -12.99 -14.09 -28.36
C GLU A 590 -12.42 -12.74 -28.80
N MET A 591 -12.39 -11.76 -27.86
CA MET A 591 -11.77 -10.46 -28.14
C MET A 591 -10.26 -10.59 -28.38
N ARG A 592 -9.54 -11.39 -27.57
CA ARG A 592 -8.12 -11.74 -27.81
C ARG A 592 -7.93 -12.45 -29.16
N SER A 593 -8.86 -13.32 -29.57
CA SER A 593 -8.81 -14.00 -30.86
C SER A 593 -8.95 -13.00 -32.01
N ALA A 594 -9.88 -12.07 -31.92
CA ALA A 594 -10.11 -11.03 -32.94
C ALA A 594 -8.83 -10.17 -33.17
N VAL A 595 -8.10 -9.84 -32.11
CA VAL A 595 -6.80 -9.14 -32.23
C VAL A 595 -5.76 -10.02 -32.92
N ARG A 596 -5.61 -11.29 -32.50
CA ARG A 596 -4.62 -12.23 -33.06
C ARG A 596 -4.89 -12.60 -34.50
N GLU A 597 -6.13 -12.62 -34.96
CA GLU A 597 -6.50 -12.87 -36.34
C GLU A 597 -6.06 -11.74 -37.27
N LEU A 598 -6.02 -10.50 -36.76
CA LEU A 598 -5.49 -9.35 -37.49
C LEU A 598 -3.98 -9.33 -37.52
N ASP A 599 -3.36 -9.59 -36.38
CA ASP A 599 -1.91 -9.68 -36.24
C ASP A 599 -1.52 -10.68 -35.13
N PRO A 600 -1.05 -11.88 -35.49
CA PRO A 600 -0.61 -12.89 -34.52
C PRO A 600 0.56 -12.47 -33.63
N GLN A 601 1.33 -11.46 -34.06
CA GLN A 601 2.49 -10.95 -33.31
C GLN A 601 2.14 -9.78 -32.40
N LEU A 602 0.93 -9.21 -32.53
CA LEU A 602 0.48 -8.13 -31.67
C LEU A 602 0.02 -8.70 -30.32
N SER A 603 0.62 -8.23 -29.25
CA SER A 603 0.10 -8.47 -27.91
C SER A 603 -0.90 -7.38 -27.55
N ALA A 604 -2.10 -7.77 -27.12
CA ALA A 604 -3.08 -6.86 -26.61
C ALA A 604 -3.54 -7.33 -25.23
N ASP A 605 -3.58 -6.39 -24.29
CA ASP A 605 -4.20 -6.60 -23.00
C ASP A 605 -5.71 -6.49 -23.14
N VAL A 606 -6.40 -7.54 -22.73
CA VAL A 606 -7.85 -7.60 -22.77
C VAL A 606 -8.31 -7.88 -21.34
N VAL A 607 -8.76 -6.84 -20.65
CA VAL A 607 -9.07 -6.85 -19.22
C VAL A 607 -10.44 -6.25 -18.97
N ARG A 608 -11.22 -6.80 -18.05
CA ARG A 608 -12.49 -6.17 -17.63
C ARG A 608 -12.17 -4.89 -16.86
N LEU A 609 -12.92 -3.84 -17.12
CA LEU A 609 -12.71 -2.56 -16.44
C LEU A 609 -12.96 -2.68 -14.92
N GLU A 610 -13.82 -3.61 -14.50
CA GLU A 610 -14.04 -3.96 -13.09
C GLU A 610 -12.77 -4.48 -12.38
N ASP A 611 -11.90 -5.20 -13.12
CA ASP A 611 -10.67 -5.77 -12.55
C ASP A 611 -9.65 -4.65 -12.19
N TYR A 612 -9.64 -3.55 -12.95
CA TYR A 612 -8.87 -2.35 -12.58
C TYR A 612 -9.38 -1.71 -11.28
N LEU A 613 -10.67 -1.69 -11.08
CA LEU A 613 -11.27 -1.19 -9.83
C LEU A 613 -10.83 -2.04 -8.63
N GLU A 614 -10.74 -3.35 -8.81
CA GLU A 614 -10.24 -4.27 -7.78
C GLU A 614 -8.77 -4.00 -7.43
N PHE A 615 -7.94 -3.66 -8.41
CA PHE A 615 -6.56 -3.24 -8.16
C PHE A 615 -6.47 -2.00 -7.26
N TRP A 616 -7.27 -0.97 -7.55
CA TRP A 616 -7.32 0.25 -6.73
C TRP A 616 -7.88 0.01 -5.32
N ARG A 617 -8.75 -0.97 -5.15
CA ARG A 617 -9.32 -1.38 -3.86
C ARG A 617 -8.40 -2.31 -3.06
N ALA A 618 -7.45 -2.98 -3.69
CA ALA A 618 -6.61 -3.99 -3.06
C ALA A 618 -5.82 -3.46 -1.85
N PRO A 619 -5.16 -2.29 -1.87
CA PRO A 619 -4.45 -1.76 -0.71
C PRO A 619 -5.39 -1.50 0.48
N ALA A 620 -6.57 -0.94 0.23
CA ALA A 620 -7.57 -0.68 1.28
C ALA A 620 -8.11 -2.00 1.87
N ARG A 621 -8.32 -3.02 1.03
CA ARG A 621 -8.76 -4.36 1.47
C ARG A 621 -7.70 -5.03 2.36
N VAL A 622 -6.43 -4.97 1.95
CA VAL A 622 -5.31 -5.51 2.74
C VAL A 622 -5.18 -4.79 4.07
N ALA A 623 -5.23 -3.47 4.08
CA ALA A 623 -5.16 -2.65 5.30
C ALA A 623 -6.34 -2.94 6.24
N ALA A 624 -7.56 -3.03 5.71
CA ALA A 624 -8.75 -3.36 6.49
C ALA A 624 -8.70 -4.79 7.05
N GLY A 625 -8.29 -5.77 6.25
CA GLY A 625 -8.15 -7.17 6.67
C GLY A 625 -7.10 -7.33 7.77
N PHE A 626 -5.92 -6.73 7.59
CA PHE A 626 -4.85 -6.74 8.59
C PHE A 626 -5.29 -6.08 9.90
N SER A 627 -5.92 -4.91 9.83
CA SER A 627 -6.40 -4.19 11.01
C SER A 627 -7.54 -4.94 11.71
N ALA A 628 -8.43 -5.60 10.97
CA ALA A 628 -9.49 -6.44 11.53
C ALA A 628 -8.90 -7.64 12.29
N ALA A 629 -7.85 -8.28 11.76
CA ALA A 629 -7.16 -9.38 12.42
C ALA A 629 -6.49 -8.92 13.72
N LEU A 630 -5.80 -7.77 13.71
CA LEU A 630 -5.19 -7.18 14.92
C LEU A 630 -6.27 -6.76 15.94
N GLY A 631 -7.37 -6.16 15.50
CA GLY A 631 -8.49 -5.79 16.35
C GLY A 631 -9.15 -7.00 17.01
N MET A 632 -9.35 -8.09 16.26
CA MET A 632 -9.89 -9.34 16.80
C MET A 632 -8.93 -9.96 17.83
N LEU A 633 -7.64 -9.98 17.54
CA LEU A 633 -6.62 -10.46 18.48
C LEU A 633 -6.62 -9.61 19.76
N ALA A 634 -6.67 -8.30 19.64
CA ALA A 634 -6.76 -7.38 20.76
C ALA A 634 -8.01 -7.63 21.60
N LEU A 635 -9.15 -7.87 20.97
CA LEU A 635 -10.41 -8.19 21.63
C LEU A 635 -10.33 -9.50 22.43
N LEU A 636 -9.76 -10.56 21.82
CA LEU A 636 -9.56 -11.84 22.48
C LEU A 636 -8.62 -11.71 23.69
N LEU A 637 -7.51 -10.99 23.54
CA LEU A 637 -6.57 -10.74 24.61
C LEU A 637 -7.19 -9.88 25.71
N ALA A 638 -7.99 -8.86 25.36
CA ALA A 638 -8.69 -8.02 26.33
C ALA A 638 -9.72 -8.82 27.15
N SER A 639 -10.52 -9.64 26.47
CA SER A 639 -11.53 -10.48 27.14
C SER A 639 -10.88 -11.50 28.07
N ALA A 640 -9.78 -12.14 27.67
CA ALA A 640 -9.00 -13.06 28.49
C ALA A 640 -8.40 -12.37 29.72
N GLY A 641 -7.88 -11.13 29.56
CA GLY A 641 -7.33 -10.33 30.67
C GLY A 641 -8.40 -9.91 31.67
N VAL A 642 -9.53 -9.42 31.20
CA VAL A 642 -10.66 -9.06 32.08
C VAL A 642 -11.18 -10.29 32.82
N TYR A 643 -11.41 -11.40 32.10
CA TYR A 643 -11.83 -12.67 32.72
C TYR A 643 -10.85 -13.14 33.80
N GLY A 644 -9.55 -13.14 33.50
CA GLY A 644 -8.50 -13.57 34.44
C GLY A 644 -8.44 -12.71 35.69
N THR A 645 -8.51 -11.38 35.53
CA THR A 645 -8.48 -10.44 36.67
C THR A 645 -9.72 -10.53 37.55
N VAL A 646 -10.91 -10.67 36.96
CA VAL A 646 -12.16 -10.82 37.71
C VAL A 646 -12.22 -12.19 38.43
N SER A 647 -11.84 -13.28 37.73
CA SER A 647 -11.79 -14.63 38.32
C SER A 647 -10.87 -14.68 39.53
N PHE A 648 -9.68 -14.04 39.43
CA PHE A 648 -8.75 -13.95 40.55
C PHE A 648 -9.26 -13.07 41.69
N ALA A 649 -9.89 -11.92 41.38
CA ALA A 649 -10.46 -11.03 42.40
C ALA A 649 -11.58 -11.72 43.20
N VAL A 650 -12.38 -12.51 42.49
CA VAL A 650 -13.46 -13.31 43.08
C VAL A 650 -12.93 -14.42 43.98
N SER A 651 -11.95 -15.23 43.48
CA SER A 651 -11.39 -16.33 44.25
C SER A 651 -10.75 -15.89 45.58
N ARG A 652 -10.19 -14.69 45.67
CA ARG A 652 -9.66 -14.11 46.90
C ARG A 652 -10.71 -13.66 47.89
N ARG A 653 -11.94 -13.41 47.43
CA ARG A 653 -13.04 -12.91 48.26
C ARG A 653 -14.13 -13.95 48.48
N ILE A 654 -13.87 -15.22 48.16
CA ILE A 654 -14.89 -16.28 48.34
C ILE A 654 -15.39 -16.32 49.77
N ARG A 655 -14.50 -16.20 50.77
CA ARG A 655 -14.88 -16.16 52.20
C ARG A 655 -15.71 -14.91 52.56
N GLU A 656 -15.34 -13.74 52.09
CA GLU A 656 -16.10 -12.49 52.27
C GLU A 656 -17.50 -12.59 51.65
N ILE A 657 -17.55 -13.12 50.42
CA ILE A 657 -18.79 -13.39 49.68
C ILE A 657 -19.66 -14.39 50.46
N GLY A 658 -19.05 -15.47 50.94
CA GLY A 658 -19.74 -16.49 51.74
C GLY A 658 -20.30 -15.96 53.04
N ILE A 659 -19.57 -15.10 53.77
CA ILE A 659 -20.06 -14.42 54.99
C ILE A 659 -21.24 -13.52 54.68
N ARG A 660 -21.17 -12.70 53.63
CA ARG A 660 -22.28 -11.81 53.23
C ARG A 660 -23.52 -12.59 52.81
N MET A 661 -23.37 -13.69 52.08
CA MET A 661 -24.51 -14.57 51.73
C MET A 661 -25.08 -15.28 52.95
N ALA A 662 -24.24 -15.72 53.88
CA ALA A 662 -24.69 -16.31 55.16
C ALA A 662 -25.44 -15.29 56.04
N LEU A 663 -25.12 -13.99 55.95
CA LEU A 663 -25.80 -12.88 56.63
C LEU A 663 -27.05 -12.39 55.90
N GLY A 664 -27.47 -13.06 54.76
CA GLY A 664 -28.73 -12.77 54.08
C GLY A 664 -28.60 -11.85 52.86
N ALA A 665 -27.39 -11.56 52.35
CA ALA A 665 -27.24 -10.79 51.10
C ALA A 665 -27.73 -11.63 49.92
N ASP A 666 -28.53 -11.03 49.01
CA ASP A 666 -28.97 -11.71 47.79
C ASP A 666 -27.77 -11.88 46.80
N GLY A 667 -27.77 -12.99 46.08
CA GLY A 667 -26.76 -13.28 45.06
C GLY A 667 -26.70 -12.23 43.96
N GLN A 668 -27.80 -11.51 43.71
CA GLN A 668 -27.86 -10.38 42.77
C GLN A 668 -27.09 -9.14 43.27
N ASP A 669 -27.12 -8.86 44.55
CA ASP A 669 -26.40 -7.72 45.15
C ASP A 669 -24.89 -7.93 45.07
N VAL A 670 -24.45 -9.16 45.36
CA VAL A 670 -23.05 -9.57 45.25
C VAL A 670 -22.59 -9.49 43.78
N LEU A 671 -23.39 -10.00 42.85
CA LEU A 671 -23.11 -9.94 41.41
C LEU A 671 -22.95 -8.47 40.93
N HIS A 672 -23.89 -7.59 41.30
CA HIS A 672 -23.85 -6.15 40.98
C HIS A 672 -22.60 -5.48 41.54
N LEU A 673 -22.21 -5.78 42.75
CA LEU A 673 -21.00 -5.25 43.37
C LEU A 673 -19.74 -5.64 42.63
N ILE A 674 -19.61 -6.92 42.26
CA ILE A 674 -18.46 -7.44 41.50
C ILE A 674 -18.38 -6.79 40.11
N LEU A 675 -19.51 -6.77 39.38
CA LEU A 675 -19.56 -6.18 38.03
C LEU A 675 -19.23 -4.70 38.05
N ARG A 676 -19.79 -3.92 39.04
CA ARG A 676 -19.48 -2.49 39.17
C ARG A 676 -18.00 -2.23 39.44
N GLN A 677 -17.32 -3.08 40.22
CA GLN A 677 -15.90 -2.94 40.51
C GLN A 677 -15.05 -3.33 39.29
N ALA A 678 -15.44 -4.36 38.52
CA ALA A 678 -14.75 -4.79 37.31
C ALA A 678 -14.89 -3.79 36.16
N MET A 679 -16.09 -3.18 36.02
CA MET A 679 -16.38 -2.27 34.91
C MET A 679 -15.77 -0.88 35.06
N ARG A 680 -15.41 -0.43 36.27
CA ARG A 680 -14.78 0.90 36.46
C ARG A 680 -13.49 1.09 35.64
N PRO A 681 -12.46 0.23 35.72
CA PRO A 681 -11.25 0.37 34.90
C PRO A 681 -11.55 0.20 33.44
N VAL A 682 -12.55 -0.62 33.05
CA VAL A 682 -12.98 -0.82 31.67
C VAL A 682 -13.56 0.47 31.09
N LEU A 683 -14.45 1.14 31.81
CA LEU A 683 -15.07 2.41 31.38
C LEU A 683 -14.03 3.53 31.26
N ILE A 684 -13.10 3.63 32.22
CA ILE A 684 -11.99 4.61 32.16
C ILE A 684 -11.11 4.33 30.94
N GLY A 685 -10.72 3.06 30.73
CA GLY A 685 -9.91 2.65 29.60
C GLY A 685 -10.62 2.92 28.27
N ALA A 686 -11.92 2.62 28.18
CA ALA A 686 -12.72 2.91 26.99
C ALA A 686 -12.78 4.41 26.67
N ALA A 687 -13.02 5.26 27.68
CA ALA A 687 -13.04 6.71 27.50
C ALA A 687 -11.69 7.24 27.00
N VAL A 688 -10.58 6.80 27.61
CA VAL A 688 -9.22 7.15 27.16
C VAL A 688 -9.00 6.66 25.74
N GLY A 689 -9.36 5.42 25.40
CA GLY A 689 -9.18 4.83 24.07
C GLY A 689 -9.97 5.58 23.00
N ILE A 690 -11.21 5.99 23.26
CA ILE A 690 -12.03 6.81 22.36
C ILE A 690 -11.35 8.16 22.09
N THR A 691 -10.87 8.83 23.16
CA THR A 691 -10.18 10.13 23.01
C THR A 691 -8.90 10.03 22.18
N VAL A 692 -8.08 9.00 22.43
CA VAL A 692 -6.87 8.76 21.66
C VAL A 692 -7.22 8.43 20.21
N CYS A 693 -8.25 7.61 19.99
CA CYS A 693 -8.67 7.23 18.64
C CYS A 693 -9.22 8.42 17.84
N ALA A 694 -9.85 9.40 18.47
CA ALA A 694 -10.28 10.62 17.79
C ALA A 694 -9.06 11.38 17.20
N GLY A 695 -7.94 11.44 17.94
CA GLY A 695 -6.68 11.99 17.44
C GLY A 695 -6.07 11.15 16.31
N VAL A 696 -6.03 9.84 16.45
CA VAL A 696 -5.55 8.91 15.43
C VAL A 696 -6.40 9.02 14.16
N SER A 697 -7.71 9.08 14.30
CA SER A 697 -8.65 9.22 13.17
C SER A 697 -8.43 10.50 12.37
N TRP A 698 -8.13 11.61 13.05
CA TRP A 698 -7.78 12.87 12.39
C TRP A 698 -6.48 12.74 11.55
N VAL A 699 -5.47 12.07 12.07
CA VAL A 699 -4.23 11.78 11.32
C VAL A 699 -4.50 10.87 10.13
N LEU A 700 -5.26 9.77 10.34
CA LEU A 700 -5.59 8.83 9.27
C LEU A 700 -6.43 9.48 8.15
N SER A 701 -7.36 10.36 8.47
CA SER A 701 -8.19 11.04 7.47
C SER A 701 -7.39 11.95 6.54
N ASN A 702 -6.21 12.41 6.97
CA ASN A 702 -5.30 13.19 6.14
C ASN A 702 -4.39 12.31 5.25
N ILE A 703 -4.26 11.02 5.55
CA ILE A 703 -3.39 10.09 4.83
C ILE A 703 -4.22 9.18 3.89
N LEU A 704 -5.41 8.78 4.32
CA LEU A 704 -6.28 7.84 3.61
C LEU A 704 -7.52 8.56 3.08
N PHE A 705 -7.67 8.54 1.75
CA PHE A 705 -8.83 9.13 1.07
C PHE A 705 -10.15 8.43 1.47
N GLY A 706 -11.22 9.22 1.60
CA GLY A 706 -12.58 8.70 1.85
C GLY A 706 -12.93 8.39 3.30
N LEU A 707 -12.02 8.58 4.27
CA LEU A 707 -12.30 8.44 5.69
C LEU A 707 -12.83 9.75 6.28
N SER A 708 -14.02 9.72 6.88
CA SER A 708 -14.45 10.82 7.74
C SER A 708 -13.72 10.72 9.08
N SER A 709 -13.12 11.82 9.54
CA SER A 709 -12.35 11.87 10.80
C SER A 709 -13.14 11.43 12.03
N LEU A 710 -14.46 11.59 12.03
CA LEU A 710 -15.37 11.16 13.10
C LEU A 710 -16.58 10.47 12.46
N ASP A 711 -16.48 9.16 12.24
CA ASP A 711 -17.63 8.37 11.79
C ASP A 711 -18.51 7.97 12.99
N PRO A 712 -19.75 8.52 13.09
CA PRO A 712 -20.57 8.31 14.28
C PRO A 712 -20.91 6.84 14.55
N ILE A 713 -21.06 6.05 13.48
CA ILE A 713 -21.40 4.63 13.61
C ILE A 713 -20.24 3.84 14.22
N ALA A 714 -19.01 4.06 13.72
CA ALA A 714 -17.83 3.40 14.26
C ALA A 714 -17.59 3.80 15.74
N PHE A 715 -17.67 5.09 16.04
CA PHE A 715 -17.44 5.63 17.38
C PHE A 715 -18.53 5.26 18.41
N PHE A 716 -19.70 4.78 17.97
CA PHE A 716 -20.76 4.30 18.88
C PHE A 716 -20.81 2.76 18.94
N ALA A 717 -20.83 2.08 17.78
CA ALA A 717 -21.04 0.64 17.74
C ALA A 717 -19.86 -0.16 18.31
N ILE A 718 -18.61 0.27 18.04
CA ILE A 718 -17.43 -0.45 18.51
C ILE A 718 -17.21 -0.34 20.01
N PRO A 719 -17.31 0.84 20.64
CA PRO A 719 -17.30 0.94 22.09
C PRO A 719 -18.40 0.13 22.77
N ALA A 720 -19.63 0.18 22.24
CA ALA A 720 -20.74 -0.61 22.78
C ALA A 720 -20.45 -2.12 22.68
N PHE A 721 -19.88 -2.57 21.57
CA PHE A 721 -19.49 -3.97 21.37
C PHE A 721 -18.38 -4.41 22.33
N LEU A 722 -17.31 -3.63 22.49
CA LEU A 722 -16.22 -3.93 23.42
C LEU A 722 -16.71 -3.95 24.88
N LEU A 723 -17.56 -2.99 25.27
CA LEU A 723 -18.15 -2.97 26.60
C LEU A 723 -19.05 -4.17 26.86
N ALA A 724 -19.85 -4.62 25.88
CA ALA A 724 -20.65 -5.82 25.97
C ALA A 724 -19.79 -7.09 26.17
N VAL A 725 -18.69 -7.22 25.40
CA VAL A 725 -17.75 -8.34 25.55
C VAL A 725 -17.06 -8.31 26.92
N ALA A 726 -16.62 -7.14 27.38
CA ALA A 726 -16.01 -7.00 28.71
C ALA A 726 -17.00 -7.33 29.85
N LEU A 727 -18.26 -6.94 29.68
CA LEU A 727 -19.34 -7.28 30.63
C LEU A 727 -19.55 -8.80 30.66
N LEU A 728 -19.64 -9.46 29.51
CA LEU A 728 -19.76 -10.92 29.40
C LEU A 728 -18.57 -11.65 30.03
N ALA A 729 -17.35 -11.17 29.75
CA ALA A 729 -16.12 -11.71 30.31
C ALA A 729 -16.07 -11.59 31.85
N SER A 730 -16.68 -10.52 32.40
CA SER A 730 -16.79 -10.29 33.84
C SER A 730 -17.92 -11.08 34.47
N TYR A 731 -19.03 -11.27 33.76
CA TYR A 731 -20.24 -11.90 34.26
C TYR A 731 -20.06 -13.39 34.60
N VAL A 732 -19.35 -14.11 33.74
CA VAL A 732 -19.15 -15.57 33.88
C VAL A 732 -18.47 -15.92 35.22
N PRO A 733 -17.30 -15.35 35.59
CA PRO A 733 -16.65 -15.63 36.85
C PRO A 733 -17.44 -15.09 38.04
N ALA A 734 -18.10 -13.93 37.92
CA ALA A 734 -18.92 -13.37 38.97
C ALA A 734 -20.14 -14.27 39.29
N ARG A 735 -20.83 -14.78 38.29
CA ARG A 735 -21.96 -15.71 38.48
C ARG A 735 -21.53 -17.04 39.09
N ARG A 736 -20.34 -17.55 38.74
CA ARG A 736 -19.82 -18.76 39.40
C ARG A 736 -19.59 -18.55 40.89
N ALA A 737 -19.12 -17.39 41.30
CA ALA A 737 -18.92 -17.05 42.70
C ALA A 737 -20.20 -16.98 43.51
N CYS A 738 -21.27 -16.43 42.94
CA CYS A 738 -22.59 -16.35 43.60
C CYS A 738 -23.29 -17.70 43.76
N ARG A 739 -22.78 -18.78 43.14
CA ARG A 739 -23.34 -20.13 43.25
C ARG A 739 -22.57 -21.05 44.19
N VAL A 740 -21.52 -20.57 44.83
CA VAL A 740 -20.76 -21.34 45.83
C VAL A 740 -21.60 -21.45 47.13
N ASP A 741 -21.75 -22.69 47.64
CA ASP A 741 -22.42 -22.95 48.88
C ASP A 741 -21.71 -22.21 50.05
N PRO A 742 -22.39 -21.36 50.82
CA PRO A 742 -21.82 -20.63 51.93
C PRO A 742 -21.10 -21.52 52.95
N MET A 743 -21.57 -22.76 53.17
CA MET A 743 -20.95 -23.73 54.07
C MET A 743 -19.61 -24.26 53.56
N VAL A 744 -19.50 -24.39 52.25
CA VAL A 744 -18.22 -24.81 51.59
C VAL A 744 -17.25 -23.61 51.61
N ALA A 745 -17.73 -22.38 51.36
CA ALA A 745 -16.92 -21.16 51.38
C ALA A 745 -16.30 -20.84 52.78
N LEU A 746 -16.97 -21.23 53.85
CA LEU A 746 -16.49 -21.07 55.23
C LEU A 746 -15.50 -22.17 55.66
N ARG A 747 -15.49 -23.34 55.00
CA ARG A 747 -14.58 -24.48 55.25
C ARG A 747 -13.27 -24.42 54.45
N TYR A 748 -13.14 -23.51 53.49
CA TYR A 748 -11.90 -23.33 52.72
C TYR A 748 -10.83 -22.63 53.60
N GLU A 749 -9.88 -23.42 54.14
CA GLU A 749 -8.66 -22.91 54.79
C GLU A 749 -7.62 -22.46 53.76
#